data_e0c0d88e5e89f484300cc724cc7bc37e
#
_entry.id   e0c0d88e5e89f484300cc724cc7bc37e
#
_cell.length_a   1.000
_cell.length_b   1.000
_cell.length_c   1.000
_cell.angle_alpha   90.00
_cell.angle_beta   90.00
_cell.angle_gamma   90.00
#
_symmetry.space_group_name_H-M   'P 1'
#
loop_
_entity.id
_entity.type
_entity.pdbx_description
1 polymer ?
#
loop_
_entity_poly.entity_id
_entity_poly.type
_entity_poly.pdbx_seq_one_letter_code
_entity_poly.pdbx_strand_id
1 'polypeptide(L)'
;MRKTVFAILTALSLIAAVAPSSLAGPKKSRKAAKTEAPAPPKKTPYQKFSTKKGIKVAGEGLKVYRDGKKVWLEVPDSLMGSKIVLSTVVDKSSSEWVPVGKSVSPQKVFVLSRTDSMLVLQEPGAIISVKDTTMQAALGKAGLLPVRYAFPLKYRNGDTTAVVVDATRLFSPSNKDAFSLKGVNIDDTFSAWDEGTPVADFSEIIAPVAYPRSVGVRQAVSFHVSPYLPAGGGRAYVFEGQKERIDGEFITTVTLLPECGITIRETDRHIGVRNVPFKEYSSEKGIRSGRTARRWNISKDKRLTVYVDTLFPEAWYQAIRKGIEAWNPAFEEIGITRAIDVRRYPSYGGFRAEDPLVSKVMADDDGRREEIRTALFGDNSTGELLSFTMTIPAGFIDNVRYEAFYNIADADARYRTYDMPESALCEIVRARVMQAFGGVLGLEPNYAGSQAYSPAQLRSPSFTKVHGITASVTDDVLFNIFAREGDRERGLVTIVDRIGPYDRLAIKWLYSSFPEGTDEKKALTSVIAPYTGAEYRYVPVSGKTYMDVRALPGDLGNDPEACFDERVRHLRAVMENAYSWIGDEDLEMSSFRILLPERIALQFFAASRTLCYNIGGVYNDDSGMRAVPKDFQKHILRKVNDFYTTFSLPPSATDLFHFSGAVSSFDGLFRTNYANQSGFFGRVRMVAFAADKAASGYPASEYLDDLTDLLTANIRKGQVCKEDEFPVSLLMAMGLMSNSPMMQHSYQEAFHRSNGLIDSFPEDEALAPVLSGIPVTSLSDLDGDCYNAMERIRSILEKALRAEGDPNKIGILEYLLTIAQAALGMK
;
A
#
# COMPACT_ATOMS: atom_id res chain seq x y z
N MET A 1 -24.20 -29.67 -15.24
CA MET A 1 -25.08 -30.24 -16.30
C MET A 1 -25.33 -29.23 -17.39
N ARG A 2 -25.22 -29.73 -18.60
CA ARG A 2 -25.63 -29.15 -19.90
C ARG A 2 -24.79 -28.07 -20.53
N LYS A 3 -24.01 -28.58 -21.51
CA LYS A 3 -23.42 -27.95 -22.68
C LYS A 3 -24.47 -27.22 -23.51
N THR A 4 -24.12 -26.12 -24.12
CA THR A 4 -24.72 -25.70 -25.40
C THR A 4 -23.65 -25.08 -26.29
N VAL A 5 -23.46 -25.77 -27.42
CA VAL A 5 -22.60 -25.44 -28.56
C VAL A 5 -23.34 -24.40 -29.41
N PHE A 6 -22.66 -23.38 -29.91
CA PHE A 6 -23.11 -22.66 -31.08
C PHE A 6 -22.00 -22.54 -32.13
N ALA A 7 -22.25 -23.19 -33.23
CA ALA A 7 -21.50 -23.04 -34.48
C ALA A 7 -22.18 -21.95 -35.34
N ILE A 8 -21.42 -21.06 -35.93
CA ILE A 8 -21.92 -20.15 -36.95
C ILE A 8 -21.09 -20.25 -38.22
N LEU A 9 -21.85 -20.47 -39.29
CA LEU A 9 -21.47 -20.69 -40.66
C LEU A 9 -20.66 -19.55 -41.31
N THR A 10 -19.72 -19.99 -42.11
CA THR A 10 -19.09 -19.27 -43.23
C THR A 10 -20.08 -19.05 -44.39
N ALA A 11 -20.11 -17.86 -44.97
CA ALA A 11 -20.71 -17.59 -46.27
C ALA A 11 -19.65 -17.04 -47.22
N LEU A 12 -19.29 -17.84 -48.21
CA LEU A 12 -18.55 -17.44 -49.41
C LEU A 12 -19.49 -16.69 -50.38
N SER A 13 -18.99 -15.61 -50.95
CA SER A 13 -19.57 -15.03 -52.19
C SER A 13 -18.48 -14.96 -53.25
N LEU A 14 -18.59 -15.87 -54.23
CA LEU A 14 -17.92 -15.80 -55.53
C LEU A 14 -18.61 -14.79 -56.42
N ILE A 15 -17.88 -13.90 -57.07
CA ILE A 15 -18.29 -13.19 -58.27
C ILE A 15 -17.29 -13.49 -59.37
N ALA A 16 -17.75 -14.19 -60.42
CA ALA A 16 -17.05 -14.43 -61.64
C ALA A 16 -17.32 -13.28 -62.62
N ALA A 17 -16.30 -12.76 -63.26
CA ALA A 17 -16.41 -11.86 -64.38
C ALA A 17 -15.86 -12.52 -65.63
N VAL A 18 -16.73 -12.52 -66.65
CA VAL A 18 -16.58 -13.13 -67.98
C VAL A 18 -15.73 -12.22 -68.88
N ALA A 19 -14.82 -12.82 -69.61
CA ALA A 19 -14.08 -12.20 -70.71
C ALA A 19 -14.75 -12.49 -72.04
N PRO A 20 -14.70 -11.62 -72.99
CA PRO A 20 -14.94 -11.95 -74.41
C PRO A 20 -13.64 -12.08 -75.19
N SER A 21 -13.56 -13.16 -75.93
CA SER A 21 -12.57 -13.44 -76.95
C SER A 21 -12.86 -12.69 -78.28
N SER A 22 -11.86 -12.23 -78.94
CA SER A 22 -11.88 -12.00 -80.39
C SER A 22 -10.52 -12.28 -81.03
N LEU A 23 -10.65 -13.10 -82.12
CA LEU A 23 -9.58 -13.52 -83.02
C LEU A 23 -9.05 -12.39 -83.90
N ALA A 24 -7.80 -12.30 -84.24
CA ALA A 24 -7.26 -12.04 -85.57
C ALA A 24 -5.76 -12.36 -85.65
N GLY A 25 -5.34 -12.92 -86.68
CA GLY A 25 -4.12 -13.59 -87.02
C GLY A 25 -2.88 -12.76 -87.41
N PRO A 26 -1.83 -13.30 -88.01
CA PRO A 26 -0.51 -12.91 -87.78
C PRO A 26 0.08 -11.91 -88.76
N LYS A 27 0.98 -11.02 -88.32
CA LYS A 27 1.96 -10.35 -89.20
C LYS A 27 3.34 -10.33 -88.53
N LYS A 28 4.29 -10.94 -89.22
CA LYS A 28 5.72 -10.85 -89.02
C LYS A 28 6.16 -9.40 -89.16
N SER A 29 6.93 -8.90 -88.20
CA SER A 29 7.99 -7.93 -88.43
C SER A 29 8.95 -7.66 -87.26
N ARG A 30 10.23 -7.64 -87.54
CA ARG A 30 11.33 -6.92 -86.99
C ARG A 30 11.62 -7.09 -85.50
N LYS A 31 12.79 -7.70 -85.23
CA LYS A 31 13.55 -7.61 -83.94
C LYS A 31 13.77 -6.14 -83.61
N ALA A 32 13.07 -5.65 -82.55
CA ALA A 32 13.52 -4.47 -81.83
C ALA A 32 14.42 -4.95 -80.67
N ALA A 33 15.51 -4.25 -80.43
CA ALA A 33 16.45 -4.49 -79.35
C ALA A 33 15.73 -4.46 -78.03
N LYS A 34 15.83 -5.51 -77.21
CA LYS A 34 15.38 -5.52 -75.81
C LYS A 34 16.23 -4.48 -75.09
N THR A 35 15.68 -3.35 -74.80
CA THR A 35 16.16 -2.51 -73.71
C THR A 35 15.86 -3.32 -72.44
N GLU A 36 16.89 -3.90 -71.85
CA GLU A 36 16.73 -4.52 -70.50
C GLU A 36 16.28 -3.40 -69.55
N ALA A 37 15.07 -3.62 -68.94
CA ALA A 37 14.63 -2.82 -67.83
C ALA A 37 15.73 -2.79 -66.76
N PRO A 38 16.09 -1.64 -66.16
CA PRO A 38 17.10 -1.58 -65.11
C PRO A 38 16.75 -2.56 -64.01
N ALA A 39 17.71 -3.40 -63.66
CA ALA A 39 17.55 -4.37 -62.58
C ALA A 39 17.02 -3.65 -61.35
N PRO A 40 16.03 -4.20 -60.66
CA PRO A 40 15.47 -3.54 -59.47
C PRO A 40 16.58 -3.23 -58.47
N PRO A 41 16.60 -2.03 -57.86
CA PRO A 41 17.65 -1.62 -56.98
C PRO A 41 17.84 -2.65 -55.85
N LYS A 42 19.07 -3.06 -55.60
CA LYS A 42 19.41 -4.03 -54.56
C LYS A 42 18.87 -3.48 -53.20
N LYS A 43 18.02 -4.26 -52.52
CA LYS A 43 17.50 -3.91 -51.19
C LYS A 43 18.65 -3.59 -50.24
N THR A 44 18.57 -2.47 -49.54
CA THR A 44 19.50 -2.12 -48.44
C THR A 44 19.46 -3.17 -47.31
N PRO A 45 20.49 -3.24 -46.46
CA PRO A 45 20.46 -4.14 -45.29
C PRO A 45 19.21 -3.93 -44.41
N TYR A 46 18.81 -2.68 -44.18
CA TYR A 46 17.58 -2.33 -43.49
C TYR A 46 16.31 -2.84 -44.21
N GLN A 47 16.20 -2.62 -45.51
CA GLN A 47 15.08 -3.11 -46.32
C GLN A 47 14.97 -4.65 -46.31
N LYS A 48 16.13 -5.35 -46.32
CA LYS A 48 16.14 -6.82 -46.20
C LYS A 48 15.65 -7.24 -44.82
N PHE A 49 16.00 -6.53 -43.73
CA PHE A 49 15.54 -6.77 -42.40
C PHE A 49 14.06 -6.46 -42.27
N SER A 50 13.59 -5.25 -42.55
CA SER A 50 12.21 -4.79 -42.31
C SER A 50 11.15 -5.50 -43.17
N THR A 51 11.56 -6.06 -44.35
CA THR A 51 10.67 -6.83 -45.23
C THR A 51 10.84 -8.35 -45.12
N LYS A 52 11.61 -8.85 -44.14
CA LYS A 52 11.79 -10.28 -43.87
C LYS A 52 10.45 -10.93 -43.55
N LYS A 53 10.15 -12.06 -44.14
CA LYS A 53 8.92 -12.83 -43.87
C LYS A 53 8.88 -13.23 -42.38
N GLY A 54 7.77 -12.95 -41.72
CA GLY A 54 7.54 -13.28 -40.31
C GLY A 54 7.90 -12.17 -39.32
N ILE A 55 8.55 -11.08 -39.77
CA ILE A 55 8.71 -9.88 -38.92
C ILE A 55 7.35 -9.23 -38.69
N LYS A 56 7.08 -8.89 -37.40
CA LYS A 56 5.95 -8.04 -36.98
C LYS A 56 6.53 -6.74 -36.41
N VAL A 57 5.88 -5.62 -36.70
CA VAL A 57 6.30 -4.29 -36.27
C VAL A 57 5.14 -3.55 -35.64
N ALA A 58 5.41 -2.72 -34.63
CA ALA A 58 4.49 -1.77 -34.02
C ALA A 58 5.20 -0.44 -33.73
N GLY A 59 4.43 0.67 -33.75
CA GLY A 59 4.91 2.03 -33.55
C GLY A 59 5.16 2.81 -34.84
N GLU A 60 5.10 4.15 -34.75
CA GLU A 60 5.31 5.05 -35.90
C GLU A 60 6.68 5.74 -35.85
N GLY A 61 6.99 6.51 -34.84
CA GLY A 61 8.30 7.14 -34.64
C GLY A 61 9.29 6.18 -33.98
N LEU A 62 9.13 5.93 -32.70
CA LEU A 62 9.77 4.83 -32.01
C LEU A 62 9.10 3.53 -32.46
N LYS A 63 9.87 2.51 -32.91
CA LYS A 63 9.31 1.25 -33.40
C LYS A 63 9.94 0.05 -32.72
N VAL A 64 9.13 -0.98 -32.51
CA VAL A 64 9.57 -2.28 -32.04
C VAL A 64 9.24 -3.37 -33.07
N TYR A 65 10.22 -4.25 -33.32
CA TYR A 65 10.05 -5.38 -34.24
C TYR A 65 10.19 -6.68 -33.47
N ARG A 66 9.34 -7.66 -33.76
CA ARG A 66 9.50 -9.05 -33.37
C ARG A 66 10.03 -9.88 -34.53
N ASP A 67 11.14 -10.55 -34.37
CA ASP A 67 11.69 -11.53 -35.30
C ASP A 67 11.94 -12.85 -34.59
N GLY A 68 10.91 -13.72 -34.52
CA GLY A 68 10.94 -14.93 -33.74
C GLY A 68 11.07 -14.63 -32.24
N LYS A 69 12.17 -15.07 -31.60
CA LYS A 69 12.50 -14.77 -30.19
C LYS A 69 13.27 -13.47 -30.02
N LYS A 70 13.57 -12.71 -31.09
CA LYS A 70 14.30 -11.45 -31.01
C LYS A 70 13.39 -10.25 -31.03
N VAL A 71 13.76 -9.25 -30.26
CA VAL A 71 13.12 -7.94 -30.19
C VAL A 71 14.12 -6.90 -30.69
N TRP A 72 13.73 -6.11 -31.68
CA TRP A 72 14.52 -5.03 -32.21
C TRP A 72 13.84 -3.70 -31.92
N LEU A 73 14.64 -2.70 -31.62
CA LEU A 73 14.14 -1.34 -31.38
C LEU A 73 14.72 -0.40 -32.43
N GLU A 74 13.84 0.35 -33.12
CA GLU A 74 14.19 1.44 -34.01
C GLU A 74 13.97 2.76 -33.29
N VAL A 75 15.05 3.52 -33.09
CA VAL A 75 15.05 4.77 -32.33
C VAL A 75 15.46 5.91 -33.24
N PRO A 76 14.58 6.90 -33.49
CA PRO A 76 14.94 8.13 -34.21
C PRO A 76 16.07 8.92 -33.54
N ASP A 77 16.94 9.48 -34.35
CA ASP A 77 18.03 10.32 -33.86
C ASP A 77 17.54 11.59 -33.12
N SER A 78 16.34 12.07 -33.46
CA SER A 78 15.66 13.19 -32.80
C SER A 78 15.28 12.90 -31.33
N LEU A 79 15.27 11.63 -30.92
CA LEU A 79 14.98 11.23 -29.52
C LEU A 79 16.23 11.15 -28.64
N MET A 80 17.41 11.43 -29.19
CA MET A 80 18.63 11.46 -28.37
C MET A 80 18.55 12.60 -27.35
N GLY A 81 18.90 12.31 -26.10
CA GLY A 81 18.70 13.20 -24.94
C GLY A 81 17.34 13.05 -24.23
N SER A 82 16.35 12.41 -24.87
CA SER A 82 15.06 12.18 -24.27
C SER A 82 15.11 11.11 -23.18
N LYS A 83 14.22 11.21 -22.21
CA LYS A 83 14.02 10.21 -21.15
C LYS A 83 13.03 9.15 -21.59
N ILE A 84 13.35 7.92 -21.24
CA ILE A 84 12.43 6.77 -21.39
C ILE A 84 12.27 6.06 -20.05
N VAL A 85 11.12 5.40 -19.86
CA VAL A 85 10.88 4.45 -18.75
C VAL A 85 10.73 3.06 -19.32
N LEU A 86 11.43 2.10 -18.73
CA LEU A 86 11.19 0.68 -18.91
C LEU A 86 10.18 0.22 -17.85
N SER A 87 9.04 -0.31 -18.29
CA SER A 87 7.99 -0.78 -17.41
C SER A 87 7.38 -2.08 -17.89
N THR A 88 6.95 -2.92 -16.95
CA THR A 88 6.21 -4.15 -17.24
C THR A 88 4.96 -4.19 -16.36
N VAL A 89 3.85 -4.46 -17.01
CA VAL A 89 2.52 -4.57 -16.38
C VAL A 89 1.98 -5.97 -16.63
N VAL A 90 1.31 -6.53 -15.63
CA VAL A 90 0.60 -7.81 -15.75
C VAL A 90 -0.64 -7.61 -16.60
N ASP A 91 -0.78 -8.39 -17.66
CA ASP A 91 -1.94 -8.38 -18.55
C ASP A 91 -2.90 -9.55 -18.22
N LYS A 92 -2.31 -10.73 -17.93
CA LYS A 92 -3.02 -11.90 -17.41
C LYS A 92 -2.13 -12.65 -16.42
N SER A 93 -2.70 -13.31 -15.44
CA SER A 93 -1.98 -14.09 -14.44
C SER A 93 -2.72 -15.36 -14.08
N SER A 94 -1.95 -16.41 -13.80
CA SER A 94 -2.45 -17.67 -13.20
C SER A 94 -2.52 -17.58 -11.67
N SER A 95 -2.00 -16.52 -11.10
CA SER A 95 -1.88 -16.33 -9.66
C SER A 95 -2.56 -15.01 -9.24
N GLU A 96 -3.46 -15.11 -8.29
CA GLU A 96 -4.10 -13.96 -7.65
C GLU A 96 -3.10 -13.07 -6.88
N TRP A 97 -1.93 -13.60 -6.54
CA TRP A 97 -0.85 -12.85 -5.89
C TRP A 97 -0.12 -11.88 -6.83
N VAL A 98 -0.26 -12.08 -8.13
CA VAL A 98 0.30 -11.20 -9.19
C VAL A 98 -0.86 -10.64 -10.02
N PRO A 99 -1.63 -9.70 -9.48
CA PRO A 99 -2.89 -9.27 -10.08
C PRO A 99 -2.69 -8.50 -11.38
N VAL A 100 -3.69 -8.60 -12.25
CA VAL A 100 -3.78 -7.86 -13.50
C VAL A 100 -3.68 -6.35 -13.27
N GLY A 101 -3.00 -5.65 -14.15
CA GLY A 101 -2.78 -4.20 -14.07
C GLY A 101 -1.64 -3.78 -13.11
N LYS A 102 -1.08 -4.70 -12.31
CA LYS A 102 0.05 -4.40 -11.44
C LYS A 102 1.34 -4.22 -12.23
N SER A 103 2.14 -3.22 -11.86
CA SER A 103 3.52 -3.10 -12.35
C SER A 103 4.42 -4.11 -11.61
N VAL A 104 5.14 -4.93 -12.37
CA VAL A 104 6.14 -5.87 -11.88
C VAL A 104 7.56 -5.42 -12.26
N SER A 105 7.75 -4.12 -12.46
CA SER A 105 9.04 -3.53 -12.75
C SER A 105 9.32 -2.35 -11.82
N PRO A 106 10.61 -2.03 -11.56
CA PRO A 106 10.97 -0.87 -10.75
C PRO A 106 10.75 0.48 -11.46
N GLN A 107 10.17 0.49 -12.66
CA GLN A 107 9.89 1.69 -13.48
C GLN A 107 11.15 2.60 -13.62
N LYS A 108 12.27 2.00 -14.03
CA LYS A 108 13.52 2.74 -14.17
C LYS A 108 13.51 3.72 -15.33
N VAL A 109 13.94 4.93 -15.05
CA VAL A 109 14.14 5.99 -16.05
C VAL A 109 15.55 5.87 -16.65
N PHE A 110 15.65 6.04 -17.96
CA PHE A 110 16.92 6.13 -18.69
C PHE A 110 16.92 7.33 -19.61
N VAL A 111 18.11 7.86 -19.88
CA VAL A 111 18.36 8.86 -20.92
C VAL A 111 18.91 8.15 -22.16
N LEU A 112 18.26 8.40 -23.30
CA LEU A 112 18.74 7.91 -24.61
C LEU A 112 19.97 8.70 -25.04
N SER A 113 21.06 8.02 -25.34
CA SER A 113 22.22 8.62 -25.96
C SER A 113 22.84 7.71 -27.03
N ARG A 114 23.73 8.22 -27.85
CA ARG A 114 24.33 7.49 -28.96
C ARG A 114 25.78 7.84 -29.11
N THR A 115 26.60 6.82 -29.39
CA THR A 115 27.94 6.94 -29.98
C THR A 115 27.89 6.60 -31.47
N ASP A 116 29.00 6.62 -32.17
CA ASP A 116 29.06 6.23 -33.58
C ASP A 116 28.67 4.77 -33.83
N SER A 117 28.86 3.89 -32.84
CA SER A 117 28.62 2.44 -32.95
C SER A 117 27.58 1.87 -32.05
N MET A 118 27.07 2.64 -31.05
CA MET A 118 26.18 2.12 -30.00
C MET A 118 25.04 3.08 -29.73
N LEU A 119 23.83 2.50 -29.50
CA LEU A 119 22.75 3.14 -28.75
C LEU A 119 22.97 2.85 -27.26
N VAL A 120 22.89 3.87 -26.43
CA VAL A 120 23.20 3.78 -24.99
C VAL A 120 22.02 4.25 -24.18
N LEU A 121 21.67 3.50 -23.14
CA LEU A 121 20.73 3.90 -22.10
C LEU A 121 21.53 4.22 -20.84
N GLN A 122 21.46 5.46 -20.41
CA GLN A 122 22.17 5.98 -19.24
C GLN A 122 21.19 6.21 -18.09
N GLU A 123 21.58 5.89 -16.86
CA GLU A 123 20.79 6.22 -15.68
C GLU A 123 20.84 7.73 -15.46
N PRO A 124 19.68 8.43 -15.32
CA PRO A 124 19.70 9.83 -14.94
C PRO A 124 20.34 9.97 -13.56
N GLY A 125 21.11 11.02 -13.38
CA GLY A 125 21.62 11.37 -12.06
C GLY A 125 20.50 11.69 -11.07
N ALA A 126 20.85 11.90 -9.80
CA ALA A 126 19.92 12.46 -8.83
C ALA A 126 19.36 13.79 -9.36
N ILE A 127 18.13 14.16 -8.94
CA ILE A 127 17.59 15.48 -9.23
C ILE A 127 18.60 16.53 -8.74
N ILE A 128 19.08 17.37 -9.65
CA ILE A 128 20.09 18.37 -9.36
C ILE A 128 19.49 19.75 -9.58
N SER A 129 19.51 20.56 -8.54
CA SER A 129 19.28 22.00 -8.61
C SER A 129 20.63 22.71 -8.53
N VAL A 130 20.91 23.60 -9.47
CA VAL A 130 22.17 24.38 -9.50
C VAL A 130 21.82 25.84 -9.42
N LYS A 131 22.34 26.54 -8.42
CA LYS A 131 22.02 27.96 -8.18
C LYS A 131 22.94 28.94 -8.86
N ASP A 132 24.10 28.49 -9.34
CA ASP A 132 25.07 29.35 -9.98
C ASP A 132 25.75 28.73 -11.20
N THR A 133 26.21 29.59 -12.13
CA THR A 133 26.82 29.20 -13.39
C THR A 133 28.16 28.48 -13.22
N THR A 134 28.92 28.80 -12.17
CA THR A 134 30.22 28.18 -11.88
C THR A 134 30.01 26.71 -11.53
N MET A 135 29.07 26.41 -10.65
CA MET A 135 28.76 25.06 -10.29
C MET A 135 28.12 24.28 -11.45
N GLN A 136 27.26 24.95 -12.26
CA GLN A 136 26.71 24.35 -13.49
C GLN A 136 27.81 23.92 -14.47
N ALA A 137 28.83 24.77 -14.69
CA ALA A 137 29.96 24.43 -15.54
C ALA A 137 30.81 23.29 -14.94
N ALA A 138 31.03 23.30 -13.63
CA ALA A 138 31.75 22.23 -12.94
C ALA A 138 31.04 20.88 -13.04
N LEU A 139 29.75 20.84 -12.84
CA LEU A 139 28.92 19.63 -12.99
C LEU A 139 28.89 19.15 -14.44
N GLY A 140 28.87 20.06 -15.43
CA GLY A 140 28.94 19.72 -16.85
C GLY A 140 30.28 19.05 -17.24
N LYS A 141 31.37 19.42 -16.57
CA LYS A 141 32.70 18.78 -16.76
C LYS A 141 32.79 17.40 -16.05
N ALA A 142 32.10 17.24 -14.90
CA ALA A 142 32.15 16.03 -14.08
C ALA A 142 31.06 14.99 -14.44
N GLY A 143 30.07 15.39 -15.21
CA GLY A 143 28.80 14.71 -15.34
C GLY A 143 28.71 13.64 -16.42
N LEU A 144 29.45 12.53 -16.26
CA LEU A 144 29.15 11.31 -17.03
C LEU A 144 28.01 10.56 -16.35
N LEU A 145 26.88 10.39 -17.07
CA LEU A 145 25.81 9.54 -16.62
C LEU A 145 26.23 8.07 -16.72
N PRO A 146 25.95 7.24 -15.68
CA PRO A 146 26.27 5.82 -15.70
C PRO A 146 25.57 5.11 -16.86
N VAL A 147 26.31 4.32 -17.64
CA VAL A 147 25.75 3.49 -18.71
C VAL A 147 25.17 2.21 -18.12
N ARG A 148 23.88 2.01 -18.29
CA ARG A 148 23.20 0.79 -17.89
C ARG A 148 23.13 -0.24 -19.01
N TYR A 149 22.81 0.23 -20.22
CA TYR A 149 22.73 -0.61 -21.42
C TYR A 149 23.47 0.06 -22.58
N ALA A 150 24.18 -0.76 -23.36
CA ALA A 150 24.76 -0.35 -24.63
C ALA A 150 24.42 -1.42 -25.67
N PHE A 151 23.85 -0.99 -26.81
CA PHE A 151 23.38 -1.86 -27.88
C PHE A 151 24.14 -1.50 -29.17
N PRO A 152 24.87 -2.44 -29.81
CA PRO A 152 25.54 -2.18 -31.10
C PRO A 152 24.50 -1.81 -32.16
N LEU A 153 24.82 -0.75 -32.93
CA LEU A 153 23.99 -0.35 -34.07
C LEU A 153 24.04 -1.45 -35.13
N LYS A 154 22.90 -1.89 -35.63
CA LYS A 154 22.81 -2.95 -36.63
C LYS A 154 22.42 -2.42 -38.00
N TYR A 155 21.43 -1.54 -38.03
CA TYR A 155 20.93 -0.94 -39.26
C TYR A 155 20.65 0.55 -39.04
N ARG A 156 20.66 1.30 -40.16
CA ARG A 156 19.99 2.59 -40.28
C ARG A 156 18.72 2.43 -41.13
N ASN A 157 17.67 3.11 -40.76
CA ASN A 157 16.43 3.13 -41.55
C ASN A 157 16.68 3.72 -42.96
N GLY A 158 15.67 3.63 -43.84
CA GLY A 158 15.85 3.96 -45.26
C GLY A 158 16.28 5.40 -45.56
N ASP A 159 15.89 6.35 -44.73
CA ASP A 159 16.22 7.77 -44.76
C ASP A 159 17.37 8.17 -43.82
N THR A 160 17.98 7.20 -43.12
CA THR A 160 19.11 7.36 -42.19
C THR A 160 18.87 8.23 -40.96
N THR A 161 17.59 8.46 -40.63
CA THR A 161 17.16 9.31 -39.48
C THR A 161 16.95 8.53 -38.20
N ALA A 162 17.05 7.18 -38.22
CA ALA A 162 16.88 6.32 -37.09
C ALA A 162 17.89 5.16 -37.07
N VAL A 163 18.23 4.70 -35.89
CA VAL A 163 19.07 3.53 -35.64
C VAL A 163 18.26 2.34 -35.22
N VAL A 164 18.66 1.13 -35.64
CA VAL A 164 18.02 -0.15 -35.25
C VAL A 164 19.01 -1.01 -34.49
N VAL A 165 18.61 -1.48 -33.32
CA VAL A 165 19.43 -2.30 -32.43
C VAL A 165 18.71 -3.58 -32.02
N ASP A 166 19.43 -4.64 -31.70
CA ASP A 166 18.92 -5.84 -31.06
C ASP A 166 18.75 -5.54 -29.57
N ALA A 167 17.50 -5.29 -29.16
CA ALA A 167 17.12 -4.93 -27.81
C ALA A 167 16.57 -6.12 -27.01
N THR A 168 16.72 -7.35 -27.49
CA THR A 168 16.15 -8.57 -26.89
C THR A 168 16.41 -8.66 -25.39
N ARG A 169 17.63 -8.33 -24.94
CA ARG A 169 17.99 -8.35 -23.52
C ARG A 169 17.23 -7.35 -22.64
N LEU A 170 16.74 -6.25 -23.25
CA LEU A 170 15.97 -5.24 -22.51
C LEU A 170 14.60 -5.79 -22.11
N PHE A 171 14.01 -6.59 -22.98
CA PHE A 171 12.68 -7.22 -22.81
C PHE A 171 12.75 -8.63 -22.20
N SER A 172 13.96 -9.11 -21.88
CA SER A 172 14.13 -10.45 -21.30
C SER A 172 13.49 -10.57 -19.93
N PRO A 173 12.75 -11.66 -19.64
CA PRO A 173 12.23 -11.92 -18.29
C PRO A 173 13.33 -12.01 -17.20
N SER A 174 14.58 -12.31 -17.58
CA SER A 174 15.72 -12.31 -16.66
C SER A 174 16.27 -10.90 -16.39
N ASN A 175 15.77 -9.86 -17.07
CA ASN A 175 16.17 -8.49 -16.84
C ASN A 175 15.46 -7.91 -15.62
N LYS A 176 16.20 -7.73 -14.53
CA LYS A 176 15.67 -7.21 -13.25
C LYS A 176 15.18 -5.75 -13.33
N ASP A 177 15.56 -4.98 -14.35
CA ASP A 177 15.01 -3.65 -14.59
C ASP A 177 13.64 -3.71 -15.31
N ALA A 178 13.32 -4.82 -15.97
CA ALA A 178 12.04 -5.08 -16.62
C ALA A 178 11.09 -5.94 -15.75
N PHE A 179 11.62 -6.96 -15.10
CA PHE A 179 10.85 -7.90 -14.30
C PHE A 179 11.41 -8.04 -12.90
N SER A 180 10.59 -7.80 -11.89
CA SER A 180 10.88 -8.12 -10.50
C SER A 180 9.56 -8.45 -9.80
N LEU A 181 9.41 -9.68 -9.35
CA LEU A 181 8.28 -10.09 -8.51
C LEU A 181 8.53 -9.80 -7.02
N LYS A 182 9.75 -9.38 -6.66
CA LYS A 182 10.12 -9.02 -5.30
C LYS A 182 9.23 -7.90 -4.77
N GLY A 183 8.72 -8.07 -3.55
CA GLY A 183 7.84 -7.09 -2.92
C GLY A 183 6.41 -7.10 -3.46
N VAL A 184 6.02 -8.11 -4.23
CA VAL A 184 4.62 -8.44 -4.44
C VAL A 184 4.13 -9.06 -3.14
N ASN A 185 3.56 -8.26 -2.23
CA ASN A 185 3.04 -8.76 -0.96
C ASN A 185 1.90 -9.72 -1.23
N ILE A 186 1.94 -10.86 -0.57
CA ILE A 186 0.89 -11.88 -0.61
C ILE A 186 -0.24 -11.46 0.33
N ASP A 187 0.10 -10.99 1.52
CA ASP A 187 -0.77 -10.25 2.41
C ASP A 187 0.03 -9.11 3.07
N ASP A 188 -0.66 -8.15 3.67
CA ASP A 188 -0.02 -6.97 4.26
C ASP A 188 0.81 -7.29 5.50
N THR A 189 0.81 -8.55 5.97
CA THR A 189 1.38 -8.87 7.25
C THR A 189 2.76 -9.49 7.18
N PHE A 190 3.06 -10.49 6.32
CA PHE A 190 4.32 -11.24 6.55
C PHE A 190 4.97 -11.92 5.34
N SER A 191 4.35 -12.01 4.18
CA SER A 191 4.95 -12.79 3.10
C SER A 191 5.09 -12.00 1.80
N ALA A 192 6.20 -12.20 1.15
CA ALA A 192 6.50 -11.66 -0.17
C ALA A 192 7.13 -12.77 -1.01
N TRP A 193 7.09 -12.62 -2.31
CA TRP A 193 7.84 -13.47 -3.21
C TRP A 193 9.28 -12.99 -3.36
N ASP A 194 10.20 -13.91 -3.61
CA ASP A 194 11.53 -13.59 -4.10
C ASP A 194 11.45 -12.94 -5.50
N GLU A 195 12.60 -12.58 -6.08
CA GLU A 195 12.63 -11.94 -7.41
C GLU A 195 12.06 -12.81 -8.54
N GLY A 196 11.79 -14.07 -8.29
CA GLY A 196 11.37 -15.06 -9.27
C GLY A 196 12.47 -15.46 -10.25
N THR A 197 12.46 -16.73 -10.63
CA THR A 197 13.36 -17.25 -11.67
C THR A 197 12.54 -17.58 -12.92
N PRO A 198 12.76 -16.89 -14.06
CA PRO A 198 12.00 -17.19 -15.27
C PRO A 198 12.33 -18.59 -15.82
N VAL A 199 11.29 -19.28 -16.30
CA VAL A 199 11.38 -20.60 -16.91
C VAL A 199 11.48 -20.43 -18.43
N ALA A 200 12.67 -20.57 -18.99
CA ALA A 200 12.97 -20.23 -20.38
C ALA A 200 12.11 -20.97 -21.42
N ASP A 201 11.81 -22.25 -21.15
CA ASP A 201 11.04 -23.11 -22.09
C ASP A 201 9.55 -22.71 -22.20
N PHE A 202 9.06 -21.97 -21.21
CA PHE A 202 7.68 -21.50 -21.15
C PHE A 202 7.54 -20.00 -21.38
N SER A 203 8.61 -19.32 -21.86
CA SER A 203 8.59 -17.89 -22.13
C SER A 203 8.58 -17.62 -23.63
N GLU A 204 7.56 -16.88 -24.09
CA GLU A 204 7.37 -16.54 -25.51
C GLU A 204 6.96 -15.08 -25.71
N ILE A 205 7.52 -14.44 -26.75
CA ILE A 205 7.06 -13.13 -27.21
C ILE A 205 5.83 -13.34 -28.09
N ILE A 206 4.66 -12.87 -27.65
CA ILE A 206 3.40 -13.05 -28.35
C ILE A 206 3.28 -12.07 -29.51
N ALA A 207 3.43 -10.77 -29.24
CA ALA A 207 3.27 -9.72 -30.24
C ALA A 207 4.02 -8.44 -29.87
N PRO A 208 4.46 -7.63 -30.85
CA PRO A 208 4.82 -6.25 -30.59
C PRO A 208 3.57 -5.42 -30.33
N VAL A 209 3.68 -4.42 -29.44
CA VAL A 209 2.61 -3.48 -29.09
C VAL A 209 3.12 -2.04 -29.22
N ALA A 210 2.19 -1.14 -29.51
CA ALA A 210 2.51 0.30 -29.53
C ALA A 210 1.32 1.13 -29.00
N TYR A 211 1.68 2.20 -28.30
CA TYR A 211 0.80 3.23 -27.80
C TYR A 211 1.35 4.60 -28.23
N PRO A 212 0.63 5.71 -28.05
CA PRO A 212 1.04 7.00 -28.59
C PRO A 212 2.49 7.43 -28.28
N ARG A 213 3.00 7.05 -27.10
CA ARG A 213 4.39 7.37 -26.66
C ARG A 213 5.17 6.15 -26.21
N SER A 214 4.67 4.96 -26.42
CA SER A 214 5.26 3.73 -25.93
C SER A 214 5.30 2.66 -26.99
N VAL A 215 6.39 1.87 -27.02
CA VAL A 215 6.46 0.64 -27.80
C VAL A 215 6.95 -0.50 -26.92
N GLY A 216 6.54 -1.71 -27.24
CA GLY A 216 6.94 -2.83 -26.42
C GLY A 216 6.52 -4.17 -26.96
N VAL A 217 6.51 -5.17 -26.11
CA VAL A 217 6.07 -6.52 -26.45
C VAL A 217 5.09 -7.05 -25.39
N ARG A 218 4.11 -7.79 -25.87
CA ARG A 218 3.31 -8.71 -25.07
C ARG A 218 4.02 -10.05 -25.06
N GLN A 219 4.22 -10.62 -23.91
CA GLN A 219 4.94 -11.89 -23.75
C GLN A 219 4.29 -12.77 -22.70
N ALA A 220 4.22 -14.09 -22.97
CA ALA A 220 3.91 -15.09 -21.97
C ALA A 220 5.20 -15.42 -21.23
N VAL A 221 5.16 -15.41 -19.91
CA VAL A 221 6.33 -15.70 -19.08
C VAL A 221 5.88 -16.58 -17.91
N SER A 222 6.67 -17.59 -17.62
CA SER A 222 6.53 -18.42 -16.42
C SER A 222 7.66 -18.12 -15.47
N PHE A 223 7.34 -18.04 -14.18
CA PHE A 223 8.31 -17.86 -13.10
C PHE A 223 8.21 -18.99 -12.08
N HIS A 224 9.35 -19.43 -11.56
CA HIS A 224 9.41 -20.08 -10.25
C HIS A 224 9.66 -19.03 -9.19
N VAL A 225 8.81 -18.98 -8.19
CA VAL A 225 8.90 -18.07 -7.04
C VAL A 225 8.95 -18.87 -5.75
N SER A 226 9.64 -18.32 -4.75
CA SER A 226 9.66 -18.89 -3.40
C SER A 226 9.08 -17.84 -2.45
N PRO A 227 8.13 -18.22 -1.57
CA PRO A 227 7.67 -17.32 -0.53
C PRO A 227 8.80 -17.03 0.44
N TYR A 228 8.88 -15.81 0.94
CA TYR A 228 9.82 -15.43 1.98
C TYR A 228 9.16 -14.52 3.03
N LEU A 229 9.60 -14.65 4.27
CA LEU A 229 9.25 -13.74 5.36
C LEU A 229 10.37 -12.71 5.51
N PRO A 230 10.07 -11.40 5.39
CA PRO A 230 11.05 -10.38 5.69
C PRO A 230 11.44 -10.47 7.18
N ALA A 231 12.70 -10.76 7.47
CA ALA A 231 13.26 -10.66 8.81
C ALA A 231 13.91 -9.30 9.02
N GLY A 232 13.90 -8.78 10.25
CA GLY A 232 14.51 -7.50 10.56
C GLY A 232 16.03 -7.48 10.21
N GLY A 233 16.58 -6.29 9.93
CA GLY A 233 17.99 -6.13 9.59
C GLY A 233 18.36 -6.49 8.15
N GLY A 234 17.40 -6.56 7.23
CA GLY A 234 17.62 -6.85 5.80
C GLY A 234 17.77 -8.33 5.47
N ARG A 235 17.54 -9.20 6.44
CA ARG A 235 17.49 -10.66 6.26
C ARG A 235 16.09 -11.11 5.87
N ALA A 236 15.97 -12.24 5.19
CA ALA A 236 14.70 -12.85 4.82
C ALA A 236 14.80 -14.37 4.95
N TYR A 237 13.75 -14.98 5.50
CA TYR A 237 13.63 -16.44 5.49
C TYR A 237 12.99 -16.84 4.16
N VAL A 238 13.73 -17.57 3.35
CA VAL A 238 13.23 -18.14 2.10
C VAL A 238 12.80 -19.59 2.37
N PHE A 239 11.57 -19.91 2.07
CA PHE A 239 11.07 -21.30 2.14
C PHE A 239 11.56 -22.09 0.91
N GLU A 240 12.83 -22.51 0.91
CA GLU A 240 13.49 -23.12 -0.26
C GLU A 240 12.80 -24.39 -0.80
N GLY A 241 12.00 -25.04 0.00
CA GLY A 241 11.23 -26.25 -0.40
C GLY A 241 9.89 -25.96 -1.08
N GLN A 242 9.40 -24.75 -1.03
CA GLN A 242 8.06 -24.36 -1.54
C GLN A 242 8.20 -23.47 -2.77
N LYS A 243 8.61 -24.05 -3.89
CA LYS A 243 8.62 -23.32 -5.17
C LYS A 243 7.24 -23.39 -5.80
N GLU A 244 6.64 -22.23 -6.00
CA GLU A 244 5.42 -22.11 -6.78
C GLU A 244 5.73 -21.65 -8.20
N ARG A 245 4.86 -22.03 -9.14
CA ARG A 245 4.94 -21.57 -10.51
C ARG A 245 3.85 -20.56 -10.78
N ILE A 246 4.24 -19.43 -11.31
CA ILE A 246 3.34 -18.38 -11.78
C ILE A 246 3.49 -18.26 -13.28
N ASP A 247 2.39 -18.45 -14.02
CA ASP A 247 2.28 -18.22 -15.45
C ASP A 247 1.53 -16.93 -15.70
N GLY A 248 1.99 -16.10 -16.63
CA GLY A 248 1.30 -14.83 -16.95
C GLY A 248 1.60 -14.31 -18.34
N GLU A 249 0.71 -13.45 -18.83
CA GLU A 249 0.99 -12.55 -19.95
C GLU A 249 1.38 -11.18 -19.39
N PHE A 250 2.45 -10.62 -19.92
CA PHE A 250 3.01 -9.35 -19.46
C PHE A 250 3.22 -8.42 -20.66
N ILE A 251 2.98 -7.14 -20.44
CA ILE A 251 3.27 -6.09 -21.40
C ILE A 251 4.48 -5.30 -20.92
N THR A 252 5.62 -5.49 -21.60
CA THR A 252 6.84 -4.74 -21.31
C THR A 252 6.98 -3.62 -22.34
N THR A 253 7.10 -2.38 -21.88
CA THR A 253 7.16 -1.19 -22.71
C THR A 253 8.40 -0.34 -22.44
N VAL A 254 8.87 0.31 -23.51
CA VAL A 254 9.74 1.48 -23.47
C VAL A 254 8.85 2.69 -23.75
N THR A 255 8.63 3.52 -22.72
CA THR A 255 7.75 4.68 -22.78
C THR A 255 8.58 5.95 -22.84
N LEU A 256 8.39 6.77 -23.88
CA LEU A 256 9.00 8.08 -24.02
C LEU A 256 8.31 9.07 -23.07
N LEU A 257 9.05 9.58 -22.09
CA LEU A 257 8.51 10.54 -21.14
C LEU A 257 8.27 11.91 -21.82
N PRO A 258 7.21 12.64 -21.41
CA PRO A 258 7.07 14.03 -21.80
C PRO A 258 8.20 14.88 -21.19
N GLU A 259 8.40 16.07 -21.74
CA GLU A 259 9.23 17.07 -21.07
C GLU A 259 8.61 17.42 -19.70
N CYS A 260 9.48 17.59 -18.70
CA CYS A 260 9.04 17.89 -17.35
C CYS A 260 8.31 19.24 -17.31
N GLY A 261 7.05 19.21 -16.86
CA GLY A 261 6.22 20.41 -16.76
C GLY A 261 6.10 20.96 -15.35
N ILE A 262 6.86 20.42 -14.38
CA ILE A 262 6.85 20.88 -12.97
C ILE A 262 8.22 21.39 -12.56
N THR A 263 8.23 22.29 -11.57
CA THR A 263 9.44 22.78 -10.89
C THR A 263 9.69 21.99 -9.62
N ILE A 264 10.92 22.01 -9.12
CA ILE A 264 11.27 21.47 -7.80
C ILE A 264 10.50 22.27 -6.74
N ARG A 265 9.72 21.54 -5.91
CA ARG A 265 9.02 22.10 -4.75
C ARG A 265 9.50 21.37 -3.50
N GLU A 266 10.33 22.03 -2.71
CA GLU A 266 10.87 21.46 -1.49
C GLU A 266 9.73 21.16 -0.51
N THR A 267 9.78 19.97 0.14
CA THR A 267 8.75 19.55 1.09
C THR A 267 8.75 20.43 2.34
N ASP A 268 7.57 20.59 2.94
CA ASP A 268 7.38 21.24 4.23
C ASP A 268 6.87 20.21 5.25
N ARG A 269 7.32 20.30 6.50
CA ARG A 269 6.94 19.35 7.55
C ARG A 269 5.46 19.41 7.96
N HIS A 270 4.79 20.51 7.67
CA HIS A 270 3.36 20.70 7.97
C HIS A 270 2.42 20.15 6.88
N ILE A 271 2.99 19.71 5.75
CA ILE A 271 2.22 19.19 4.62
C ILE A 271 2.74 17.80 4.24
N GLY A 272 1.90 16.79 4.44
CA GLY A 272 2.20 15.40 4.08
C GLY A 272 2.12 15.19 2.58
N VAL A 273 3.25 15.09 1.92
CA VAL A 273 3.33 14.86 0.47
C VAL A 273 4.33 13.76 0.13
N ARG A 274 3.99 12.95 -0.85
CA ARG A 274 4.93 12.01 -1.47
C ARG A 274 6.09 12.78 -2.08
N ASN A 275 7.29 12.25 -1.98
CA ASN A 275 8.47 13.01 -2.35
C ASN A 275 9.59 12.11 -2.88
N VAL A 276 10.56 12.74 -3.54
CA VAL A 276 11.82 12.13 -4.00
C VAL A 276 13.01 12.99 -3.56
N PRO A 277 14.18 12.40 -3.32
CA PRO A 277 15.35 13.15 -2.92
C PRO A 277 15.88 14.02 -4.07
N PHE A 278 16.42 15.20 -3.74
CA PHE A 278 17.20 16.03 -4.67
C PHE A 278 18.48 16.54 -4.00
N LYS A 279 19.42 16.99 -4.83
CA LYS A 279 20.64 17.67 -4.39
C LYS A 279 20.69 19.07 -4.96
N GLU A 280 20.97 20.05 -4.14
CA GLU A 280 21.20 21.43 -4.52
C GLU A 280 22.71 21.73 -4.42
N TYR A 281 23.28 22.25 -5.51
CA TYR A 281 24.68 22.62 -5.59
C TYR A 281 24.81 24.14 -5.63
N SER A 282 25.67 24.67 -4.78
CA SER A 282 26.00 26.09 -4.73
C SER A 282 27.49 26.27 -4.47
N SER A 283 28.13 27.19 -5.17
CA SER A 283 29.53 27.57 -4.94
C SER A 283 29.74 28.19 -3.55
N GLU A 284 28.74 28.85 -2.99
CA GLU A 284 28.80 29.47 -1.65
C GLU A 284 28.51 28.55 -0.50
N LYS A 285 27.50 27.66 -0.68
CA LYS A 285 26.93 26.80 0.39
C LYS A 285 27.25 25.32 0.25
N GLY A 286 28.01 24.94 -0.79
CA GLY A 286 28.35 23.55 -1.07
C GLY A 286 27.15 22.73 -1.54
N ILE A 287 27.04 21.48 -1.06
CA ILE A 287 26.01 20.52 -1.45
C ILE A 287 24.97 20.39 -0.32
N ARG A 288 23.72 20.69 -0.64
CA ARG A 288 22.59 20.46 0.25
C ARG A 288 21.70 19.35 -0.29
N SER A 289 21.32 18.40 0.56
CA SER A 289 20.32 17.39 0.23
C SER A 289 18.95 17.86 0.72
N GLY A 290 17.93 17.62 -0.07
CA GLY A 290 16.53 17.93 0.23
C GLY A 290 15.59 16.89 -0.37
N ARG A 291 14.30 17.11 -0.19
CA ARG A 291 13.25 16.29 -0.80
C ARG A 291 12.29 17.21 -1.56
N THR A 292 11.93 16.82 -2.78
CA THR A 292 10.95 17.54 -3.61
C THR A 292 9.63 16.77 -3.64
N ALA A 293 8.51 17.50 -3.54
CA ALA A 293 7.19 16.93 -3.62
C ALA A 293 6.93 16.29 -4.98
N ARG A 294 6.31 15.13 -4.98
CA ARG A 294 5.76 14.50 -6.20
C ARG A 294 4.39 15.10 -6.49
N ARG A 295 4.19 15.54 -7.72
CA ARG A 295 2.92 16.16 -8.13
C ARG A 295 2.64 16.03 -9.61
N TRP A 296 1.40 16.22 -9.95
CA TRP A 296 0.95 16.32 -11.35
C TRP A 296 1.26 17.70 -11.92
N ASN A 297 1.43 17.75 -13.22
CA ASN A 297 1.44 19.00 -13.97
C ASN A 297 -0.02 19.40 -14.30
N ILE A 298 -0.75 19.86 -13.26
CA ILE A 298 -2.12 20.37 -13.39
C ILE A 298 -2.07 21.88 -13.41
N SER A 299 -2.76 22.47 -14.39
CA SER A 299 -2.88 23.93 -14.56
C SER A 299 -4.25 24.28 -15.14
N LYS A 300 -4.50 25.56 -15.36
CA LYS A 300 -5.74 26.04 -16.02
C LYS A 300 -5.96 25.39 -17.40
N ASP A 301 -4.86 25.06 -18.08
CA ASP A 301 -4.88 24.52 -19.44
C ASP A 301 -4.62 22.99 -19.48
N LYS A 302 -4.19 22.38 -18.37
CA LYS A 302 -3.84 20.97 -18.31
C LYS A 302 -4.56 20.27 -17.16
N ARG A 303 -5.49 19.40 -17.52
CA ARG A 303 -6.33 18.63 -16.59
C ARG A 303 -5.82 17.22 -16.43
N LEU A 304 -6.11 16.60 -15.28
CA LEU A 304 -5.97 15.18 -15.07
C LEU A 304 -7.23 14.46 -15.58
N THR A 305 -7.12 13.73 -16.69
CA THR A 305 -8.23 12.91 -17.18
C THR A 305 -8.10 11.51 -16.64
N VAL A 306 -9.16 11.01 -16.01
CA VAL A 306 -9.24 9.66 -15.41
C VAL A 306 -10.26 8.85 -16.15
N TYR A 307 -9.88 7.66 -16.58
CA TYR A 307 -10.75 6.73 -17.28
C TYR A 307 -11.21 5.61 -16.37
N VAL A 308 -12.52 5.37 -16.30
CA VAL A 308 -13.12 4.32 -15.47
C VAL A 308 -13.56 3.15 -16.35
N ASP A 309 -13.24 1.95 -15.93
CA ASP A 309 -13.57 0.71 -16.63
C ASP A 309 -15.08 0.58 -16.88
N THR A 310 -15.44 0.07 -18.03
CA THR A 310 -16.83 -0.20 -18.42
C THR A 310 -17.43 -1.41 -17.70
N LEU A 311 -16.63 -2.22 -17.03
CA LEU A 311 -17.09 -3.34 -16.20
C LEU A 311 -17.89 -2.86 -14.98
N PHE A 312 -17.64 -1.64 -14.48
CA PHE A 312 -18.42 -1.10 -13.36
C PHE A 312 -19.86 -0.77 -13.78
N PRO A 313 -20.88 -1.21 -13.00
CA PRO A 313 -22.26 -0.77 -13.17
C PRO A 313 -22.40 0.77 -13.08
N GLU A 314 -23.49 1.31 -13.61
CA GLU A 314 -23.66 2.79 -13.67
C GLU A 314 -23.66 3.43 -12.27
N ALA A 315 -24.30 2.82 -11.28
CA ALA A 315 -24.31 3.34 -9.90
C ALA A 315 -22.89 3.43 -9.31
N TRP A 316 -22.07 2.41 -9.55
CA TRP A 316 -20.67 2.37 -9.12
C TRP A 316 -19.82 3.40 -9.87
N TYR A 317 -20.00 3.50 -11.19
CA TYR A 317 -19.34 4.54 -11.97
C TYR A 317 -19.61 5.93 -11.42
N GLN A 318 -20.87 6.23 -11.07
CA GLN A 318 -21.22 7.53 -10.48
C GLN A 318 -20.63 7.72 -9.09
N ALA A 319 -20.55 6.67 -8.27
CA ALA A 319 -19.90 6.71 -6.96
C ALA A 319 -18.39 6.98 -7.09
N ILE A 320 -17.70 6.24 -7.96
CA ILE A 320 -16.27 6.41 -8.27
C ILE A 320 -16.01 7.83 -8.79
N ARG A 321 -16.79 8.27 -9.79
CA ARG A 321 -16.68 9.60 -10.36
C ARG A 321 -16.83 10.69 -9.29
N LYS A 322 -17.88 10.62 -8.47
CA LYS A 322 -18.13 11.60 -7.39
C LYS A 322 -17.02 11.58 -6.34
N GLY A 323 -16.46 10.41 -6.02
CA GLY A 323 -15.33 10.29 -5.09
C GLY A 323 -14.07 10.99 -5.62
N ILE A 324 -13.76 10.82 -6.90
CA ILE A 324 -12.60 11.46 -7.55
C ILE A 324 -12.85 12.97 -7.75
N GLU A 325 -14.02 13.36 -8.27
CA GLU A 325 -14.34 14.76 -8.55
C GLU A 325 -14.56 15.59 -7.27
N ALA A 326 -14.71 14.96 -6.09
CA ALA A 326 -14.80 15.64 -4.78
C ALA A 326 -13.57 16.52 -4.47
N TRP A 327 -12.45 16.31 -5.15
CA TRP A 327 -11.23 17.09 -5.00
C TRP A 327 -11.23 18.38 -5.83
N ASN A 328 -12.08 18.52 -6.84
CA ASN A 328 -12.14 19.71 -7.70
C ASN A 328 -12.34 21.04 -6.95
N PRO A 329 -13.20 21.11 -5.91
CA PRO A 329 -13.36 22.35 -5.14
C PRO A 329 -12.05 22.88 -4.53
N ALA A 330 -11.11 22.01 -4.13
CA ALA A 330 -9.81 22.46 -3.62
C ALA A 330 -8.94 23.10 -4.71
N PHE A 331 -9.06 22.66 -5.95
CA PHE A 331 -8.39 23.25 -7.10
C PHE A 331 -9.06 24.56 -7.54
N GLU A 332 -10.38 24.66 -7.40
CA GLU A 332 -11.13 25.89 -7.71
C GLU A 332 -10.72 27.05 -6.78
N GLU A 333 -10.41 26.77 -5.51
CA GLU A 333 -9.88 27.76 -4.55
C GLU A 333 -8.55 28.40 -5.00
N ILE A 334 -7.79 27.70 -5.86
CA ILE A 334 -6.54 28.23 -6.45
C ILE A 334 -6.72 28.63 -7.92
N GLY A 335 -7.95 28.75 -8.38
CA GLY A 335 -8.31 29.25 -9.70
C GLY A 335 -8.15 28.23 -10.84
N ILE A 336 -8.11 26.94 -10.53
CA ILE A 336 -8.06 25.85 -11.51
C ILE A 336 -9.41 25.14 -11.54
N THR A 337 -10.26 25.50 -12.51
CA THR A 337 -11.60 24.91 -12.66
C THR A 337 -11.53 23.54 -13.35
N ARG A 338 -12.29 22.57 -12.83
CA ARG A 338 -12.32 21.21 -13.39
C ARG A 338 -10.93 20.62 -13.61
N ALA A 339 -10.10 20.70 -12.57
CA ALA A 339 -8.73 20.16 -12.59
C ALA A 339 -8.71 18.65 -12.92
N ILE A 340 -9.76 17.94 -12.50
CA ILE A 340 -9.93 16.49 -12.67
C ILE A 340 -11.20 16.24 -13.47
N ASP A 341 -11.09 15.43 -14.53
CA ASP A 341 -12.18 15.07 -15.44
C ASP A 341 -12.27 13.55 -15.53
N VAL A 342 -13.40 12.98 -15.08
CA VAL A 342 -13.62 11.53 -15.02
C VAL A 342 -14.52 11.08 -16.16
N ARG A 343 -14.07 10.05 -16.91
CA ARG A 343 -14.76 9.51 -18.08
C ARG A 343 -14.80 8.00 -18.02
N ARG A 344 -15.79 7.38 -18.67
CA ARG A 344 -15.74 5.94 -18.96
C ARG A 344 -14.70 5.64 -20.04
N TYR A 345 -14.21 4.40 -20.10
CA TYR A 345 -13.41 3.95 -21.24
C TYR A 345 -14.14 4.26 -22.54
N PRO A 346 -13.48 4.91 -23.48
CA PRO A 346 -14.09 5.18 -24.79
C PRO A 346 -14.36 3.89 -25.58
N SER A 347 -15.51 3.84 -26.25
CA SER A 347 -15.88 2.72 -27.11
C SER A 347 -15.19 2.72 -28.49
N TYR A 348 -14.44 3.78 -28.83
CA TYR A 348 -13.77 3.89 -30.13
C TYR A 348 -12.42 3.15 -30.15
N GLY A 349 -12.07 2.59 -31.32
CA GLY A 349 -10.97 1.63 -31.50
C GLY A 349 -9.53 2.13 -31.27
N GLY A 350 -9.32 3.39 -30.88
CA GLY A 350 -7.97 3.94 -30.61
C GLY A 350 -7.56 3.94 -29.14
N PHE A 351 -8.50 3.77 -28.20
CA PHE A 351 -8.20 3.74 -26.77
C PHE A 351 -7.56 2.38 -26.38
N ARG A 352 -6.54 2.45 -25.55
CA ARG A 352 -5.85 1.29 -24.97
C ARG A 352 -5.65 1.52 -23.48
N ALA A 353 -6.36 0.76 -22.67
CA ALA A 353 -6.22 0.84 -21.22
C ALA A 353 -4.83 0.39 -20.73
N GLU A 354 -4.13 -0.41 -21.53
CA GLU A 354 -2.79 -0.91 -21.26
C GLU A 354 -1.67 0.14 -21.49
N ASP A 355 -1.99 1.29 -22.11
CA ASP A 355 -1.01 2.37 -22.28
C ASP A 355 -0.52 2.85 -20.90
N PRO A 356 0.80 2.82 -20.62
CA PRO A 356 1.35 3.25 -19.34
C PRO A 356 1.04 4.70 -18.96
N LEU A 357 0.71 5.56 -19.92
CA LEU A 357 0.40 6.98 -19.68
C LEU A 357 -1.11 7.25 -19.52
N VAL A 358 -1.95 6.22 -19.48
CA VAL A 358 -3.37 6.36 -19.20
C VAL A 358 -3.65 6.25 -17.71
N SER A 359 -4.22 7.31 -17.14
CA SER A 359 -4.74 7.29 -15.76
C SER A 359 -6.10 6.59 -15.72
N LYS A 360 -6.23 5.56 -14.90
CA LYS A 360 -7.40 4.69 -14.93
C LYS A 360 -7.82 4.13 -13.59
N VAL A 361 -9.12 3.82 -13.49
CA VAL A 361 -9.72 2.98 -12.45
C VAL A 361 -10.22 1.71 -13.11
N MET A 362 -9.80 0.56 -12.64
CA MET A 362 -10.16 -0.74 -13.19
C MET A 362 -10.73 -1.67 -12.12
N ALA A 363 -11.60 -2.58 -12.55
CA ALA A 363 -12.05 -3.70 -11.75
C ALA A 363 -11.00 -4.82 -11.78
N ASP A 364 -10.93 -5.59 -10.69
CA ASP A 364 -10.11 -6.79 -10.57
C ASP A 364 -10.97 -7.91 -9.97
N ASP A 365 -10.81 -9.14 -10.42
CA ASP A 365 -11.53 -10.32 -9.94
C ASP A 365 -10.90 -10.96 -8.69
N ASP A 366 -9.87 -10.34 -8.12
CA ASP A 366 -9.20 -10.81 -6.90
C ASP A 366 -10.15 -10.74 -5.68
N GLY A 367 -10.73 -11.87 -5.33
CA GLY A 367 -11.65 -12.02 -4.20
C GLY A 367 -10.96 -12.02 -2.83
N ARG A 368 -9.62 -12.17 -2.75
CA ARG A 368 -8.88 -12.19 -1.48
C ARG A 368 -8.41 -10.81 -1.04
N ARG A 369 -8.44 -9.84 -1.95
CA ARG A 369 -7.97 -8.49 -1.66
C ARG A 369 -9.10 -7.60 -1.25
N GLU A 370 -8.95 -6.99 -0.11
CA GLU A 370 -9.99 -6.24 0.57
C GLU A 370 -9.87 -4.73 0.40
N GLU A 371 -8.79 -4.22 -0.24
CA GLU A 371 -8.51 -2.79 -0.31
C GLU A 371 -8.32 -2.26 -1.72
N ILE A 372 -8.73 -1.00 -1.92
CA ILE A 372 -8.42 -0.26 -3.15
C ILE A 372 -6.92 -0.03 -3.23
N ARG A 373 -6.33 -0.31 -4.39
CA ARG A 373 -4.90 -0.12 -4.64
C ARG A 373 -4.64 0.96 -5.64
N THR A 374 -3.58 1.69 -5.43
CA THR A 374 -3.10 2.71 -6.35
C THR A 374 -1.64 2.49 -6.71
N ALA A 375 -1.36 2.43 -8.01
CA ALA A 375 -0.01 2.40 -8.55
C ALA A 375 0.23 3.69 -9.33
N LEU A 376 1.24 4.46 -8.92
CA LEU A 376 1.62 5.72 -9.57
C LEU A 376 2.73 5.46 -10.58
N PHE A 377 2.59 6.01 -11.76
CA PHE A 377 3.63 6.07 -12.78
C PHE A 377 4.13 7.50 -12.92
N GLY A 378 5.45 7.71 -12.90
CA GLY A 378 6.01 9.04 -12.97
C GLY A 378 7.51 9.07 -13.24
N ASP A 379 8.03 10.26 -13.47
CA ASP A 379 9.46 10.51 -13.62
C ASP A 379 10.13 10.70 -12.25
N ASN A 380 10.75 9.64 -11.73
CA ASN A 380 11.47 9.71 -10.45
C ASN A 380 12.70 10.65 -10.51
N SER A 381 13.14 11.07 -11.69
CA SER A 381 14.22 12.04 -11.85
C SER A 381 13.76 13.50 -11.81
N THR A 382 12.43 13.74 -11.71
CA THR A 382 11.85 15.08 -11.59
C THR A 382 10.81 15.17 -10.46
N GLY A 383 10.21 14.05 -10.11
CA GLY A 383 9.06 13.97 -9.21
C GLY A 383 7.71 14.17 -9.91
N GLU A 384 7.66 14.37 -11.23
CA GLU A 384 6.41 14.53 -11.96
C GLU A 384 5.63 13.21 -12.02
N LEU A 385 4.34 13.26 -11.63
CA LEU A 385 3.38 12.17 -11.79
C LEU A 385 2.77 12.26 -13.19
N LEU A 386 2.69 11.12 -13.90
CA LEU A 386 2.29 11.07 -15.31
C LEU A 386 1.00 10.27 -15.54
N SER A 387 0.82 9.17 -14.82
CA SER A 387 -0.40 8.37 -14.83
C SER A 387 -0.54 7.58 -13.53
N PHE A 388 -1.69 6.94 -13.36
CA PHE A 388 -1.92 5.99 -12.28
C PHE A 388 -2.85 4.87 -12.71
N THR A 389 -2.78 3.76 -12.01
CA THR A 389 -3.81 2.71 -12.03
C THR A 389 -4.36 2.58 -10.62
N MET A 390 -5.68 2.75 -10.47
CA MET A 390 -6.43 2.44 -9.27
C MET A 390 -7.21 1.15 -9.53
N THR A 391 -7.03 0.14 -8.70
CA THR A 391 -7.69 -1.16 -8.83
C THR A 391 -8.66 -1.33 -7.68
N ILE A 392 -9.91 -1.66 -7.98
CA ILE A 392 -10.95 -2.02 -7.01
C ILE A 392 -11.17 -3.53 -7.14
N PRO A 393 -10.68 -4.34 -6.19
CA PRO A 393 -10.79 -5.79 -6.25
C PRO A 393 -12.17 -6.28 -5.83
N ALA A 394 -12.54 -7.49 -6.25
CA ALA A 394 -13.84 -8.09 -5.91
C ALA A 394 -14.03 -8.26 -4.39
N GLY A 395 -12.97 -8.67 -3.67
CA GLY A 395 -13.01 -8.82 -2.20
C GLY A 395 -13.22 -7.52 -1.43
N PHE A 396 -13.03 -6.36 -2.08
CA PHE A 396 -13.32 -5.06 -1.48
C PHE A 396 -14.78 -4.94 -1.01
N ILE A 397 -15.73 -5.53 -1.75
CA ILE A 397 -17.16 -5.49 -1.39
C ILE A 397 -17.41 -6.20 -0.06
N ASP A 398 -16.81 -7.37 0.13
CA ASP A 398 -16.99 -8.13 1.37
C ASP A 398 -16.35 -7.40 2.56
N ASN A 399 -15.19 -6.84 2.40
CA ASN A 399 -14.57 -6.03 3.45
C ASN A 399 -15.43 -4.82 3.84
N VAL A 400 -15.96 -4.10 2.86
CA VAL A 400 -16.87 -2.96 3.07
C VAL A 400 -18.12 -3.36 3.87
N ARG A 401 -18.67 -4.54 3.58
CA ARG A 401 -19.82 -5.07 4.33
C ARG A 401 -19.47 -5.33 5.80
N TYR A 402 -18.34 -5.97 6.08
CA TYR A 402 -17.89 -6.17 7.45
C TYR A 402 -17.63 -4.84 8.15
N GLU A 403 -16.88 -3.93 7.51
CA GLU A 403 -16.57 -2.62 8.08
C GLU A 403 -17.83 -1.84 8.45
N ALA A 404 -18.84 -1.80 7.58
CA ALA A 404 -20.09 -1.14 7.85
C ALA A 404 -20.86 -1.83 8.97
N PHE A 405 -20.88 -3.17 8.97
CA PHE A 405 -21.63 -3.94 9.95
C PHE A 405 -21.16 -3.68 11.38
N TYR A 406 -19.84 -3.72 11.63
CA TYR A 406 -19.35 -3.52 13.01
C TYR A 406 -19.06 -2.05 13.39
N ASN A 407 -19.10 -1.08 12.45
CA ASN A 407 -18.88 0.31 12.78
C ASN A 407 -20.13 1.18 12.83
N ILE A 408 -21.22 0.83 12.12
CA ILE A 408 -22.38 1.72 11.95
C ILE A 408 -23.75 1.02 11.93
N ALA A 409 -23.82 -0.32 11.89
CA ALA A 409 -25.10 -1.03 11.77
C ALA A 409 -26.07 -0.75 12.93
N ASP A 410 -25.60 -0.50 14.14
CA ASP A 410 -26.46 -0.15 15.28
C ASP A 410 -27.09 1.25 15.10
N ALA A 411 -26.45 2.14 14.32
CA ALA A 411 -26.93 3.50 14.06
C ALA A 411 -27.68 3.64 12.72
N ASP A 412 -27.42 2.76 11.74
CA ASP A 412 -28.06 2.83 10.41
C ASP A 412 -28.51 1.44 9.95
N ALA A 413 -29.83 1.23 9.93
CA ALA A 413 -30.46 -0.05 9.60
C ALA A 413 -30.10 -0.60 8.20
N ARG A 414 -29.64 0.24 7.26
CA ARG A 414 -29.24 -0.20 5.92
C ARG A 414 -28.02 -1.13 5.94
N TYR A 415 -27.24 -1.10 7.01
CA TYR A 415 -26.04 -1.92 7.21
C TYR A 415 -26.24 -3.14 8.11
N ARG A 416 -27.50 -3.45 8.50
CA ARG A 416 -27.87 -4.60 9.35
C ARG A 416 -28.03 -5.90 8.59
N THR A 417 -27.74 -5.95 7.31
CA THR A 417 -27.91 -7.10 6.43
C THR A 417 -26.66 -7.32 5.60
N TYR A 418 -26.40 -8.58 5.22
CA TYR A 418 -25.36 -8.87 4.25
C TYR A 418 -25.71 -8.30 2.86
N ASP A 419 -26.95 -8.43 2.45
CA ASP A 419 -27.44 -7.87 1.17
C ASP A 419 -27.81 -6.39 1.33
N MET A 420 -26.76 -5.58 1.51
CA MET A 420 -26.89 -4.14 1.69
C MET A 420 -27.45 -3.47 0.44
N PRO A 421 -28.33 -2.45 0.59
CA PRO A 421 -28.82 -1.69 -0.56
C PRO A 421 -27.66 -1.11 -1.38
N GLU A 422 -27.75 -1.20 -2.71
CA GLU A 422 -26.71 -0.67 -3.63
C GLU A 422 -26.36 0.79 -3.33
N SER A 423 -27.35 1.60 -2.96
CA SER A 423 -27.12 3.00 -2.58
C SER A 423 -26.21 3.16 -1.36
N ALA A 424 -26.32 2.27 -0.37
CA ALA A 424 -25.49 2.27 0.83
C ALA A 424 -24.05 1.84 0.49
N LEU A 425 -23.88 0.80 -0.32
CA LEU A 425 -22.57 0.39 -0.83
C LEU A 425 -21.91 1.50 -1.65
N CYS A 426 -22.66 2.17 -2.51
CA CYS A 426 -22.13 3.29 -3.31
C CYS A 426 -21.69 4.50 -2.46
N GLU A 427 -22.30 4.75 -1.30
CA GLU A 427 -21.83 5.78 -0.37
C GLU A 427 -20.41 5.45 0.14
N ILE A 428 -20.16 4.18 0.49
CA ILE A 428 -18.84 3.71 0.96
C ILE A 428 -17.82 3.70 -0.18
N VAL A 429 -18.20 3.17 -1.36
CA VAL A 429 -17.33 3.19 -2.56
C VAL A 429 -16.86 4.62 -2.85
N ARG A 430 -17.78 5.59 -2.84
CA ARG A 430 -17.46 7.00 -3.04
C ARG A 430 -16.44 7.50 -2.01
N ALA A 431 -16.65 7.21 -0.72
CA ALA A 431 -15.79 7.65 0.35
C ALA A 431 -14.39 7.01 0.25
N ARG A 432 -14.30 5.69 0.04
CA ARG A 432 -13.02 4.97 -0.11
C ARG A 432 -12.24 5.40 -1.35
N VAL A 433 -12.93 5.62 -2.48
CA VAL A 433 -12.29 6.17 -3.69
C VAL A 433 -11.78 7.59 -3.46
N MET A 434 -12.53 8.44 -2.75
CA MET A 434 -12.10 9.79 -2.40
C MET A 434 -10.84 9.76 -1.52
N GLN A 435 -10.78 8.88 -0.51
CA GLN A 435 -9.60 8.66 0.33
C GLN A 435 -8.39 8.22 -0.50
N ALA A 436 -8.53 7.14 -1.27
CA ALA A 436 -7.46 6.61 -2.11
C ALA A 436 -6.93 7.62 -3.13
N PHE A 437 -7.81 8.48 -3.65
CA PHE A 437 -7.44 9.50 -4.63
C PHE A 437 -6.58 10.63 -4.06
N GLY A 438 -6.64 10.89 -2.75
CA GLY A 438 -5.69 11.79 -2.08
C GLY A 438 -4.23 11.36 -2.31
N GLY A 439 -3.96 10.04 -2.16
CA GLY A 439 -2.66 9.46 -2.47
C GLY A 439 -2.26 9.55 -3.95
N VAL A 440 -3.24 9.49 -4.87
CA VAL A 440 -3.03 9.73 -6.31
C VAL A 440 -2.59 11.18 -6.57
N LEU A 441 -3.18 12.14 -5.87
CA LEU A 441 -2.81 13.56 -5.97
C LEU A 441 -1.44 13.89 -5.36
N GLY A 442 -0.76 12.92 -4.76
CA GLY A 442 0.57 13.09 -4.18
C GLY A 442 0.58 13.36 -2.68
N LEU A 443 -0.56 13.21 -2.00
CA LEU A 443 -0.63 13.37 -0.55
C LEU A 443 -0.17 12.10 0.17
N GLU A 444 0.38 12.27 1.37
CA GLU A 444 0.59 11.20 2.34
C GLU A 444 -0.64 11.09 3.26
N PRO A 445 -0.89 9.93 3.89
CA PRO A 445 -1.93 9.80 4.90
C PRO A 445 -1.76 10.81 6.04
N ASN A 446 -2.85 11.42 6.47
CA ASN A 446 -2.86 12.35 7.61
C ASN A 446 -3.75 11.83 8.73
N TYR A 447 -3.23 10.93 9.56
CA TYR A 447 -3.93 10.36 10.72
C TYR A 447 -4.24 11.38 11.84
N ALA A 448 -3.83 12.65 11.72
CA ALA A 448 -4.22 13.69 12.65
C ALA A 448 -5.58 14.35 12.28
N GLY A 449 -6.15 14.01 11.14
CA GLY A 449 -7.44 14.54 10.68
C GLY A 449 -8.61 14.13 11.56
N SER A 450 -8.64 12.89 12.05
CA SER A 450 -9.64 12.31 12.94
C SER A 450 -9.73 13.01 14.30
N GLN A 451 -8.62 13.52 14.79
CA GLN A 451 -8.47 14.16 16.10
C GLN A 451 -8.83 15.67 16.10
N ALA A 452 -9.28 16.21 14.98
CA ALA A 452 -9.57 17.63 14.86
C ALA A 452 -10.85 18.06 15.62
N TYR A 453 -11.79 17.16 15.80
CA TYR A 453 -13.13 17.48 16.31
C TYR A 453 -13.44 16.76 17.63
N SER A 454 -14.27 17.38 18.47
CA SER A 454 -14.70 16.78 19.72
C SER A 454 -15.89 15.79 19.51
N PRO A 455 -16.11 14.85 20.41
CA PRO A 455 -17.30 13.98 20.40
C PRO A 455 -18.62 14.75 20.29
N ALA A 456 -18.73 15.90 20.97
CA ALA A 456 -19.90 16.75 20.90
C ALA A 456 -20.12 17.35 19.50
N GLN A 457 -19.05 17.79 18.84
CA GLN A 457 -19.10 18.27 17.45
C GLN A 457 -19.49 17.15 16.47
N LEU A 458 -18.92 15.96 16.65
CA LEU A 458 -19.23 14.79 15.82
C LEU A 458 -20.66 14.29 15.97
N ARG A 459 -21.32 14.60 17.09
CA ARG A 459 -22.75 14.32 17.30
C ARG A 459 -23.68 15.44 16.84
N SER A 460 -23.16 16.56 16.38
CA SER A 460 -23.96 17.71 15.94
C SER A 460 -24.28 17.66 14.45
N PRO A 461 -25.55 17.51 14.04
CA PRO A 461 -25.93 17.56 12.62
C PRO A 461 -25.54 18.87 11.93
N SER A 462 -25.68 20.01 12.62
CA SER A 462 -25.30 21.31 12.07
C SER A 462 -23.81 21.46 11.86
N PHE A 463 -22.99 20.88 12.77
CA PHE A 463 -21.53 20.89 12.64
C PHE A 463 -21.07 19.95 11.51
N THR A 464 -21.49 18.68 11.56
CA THR A 464 -21.02 17.68 10.60
C THR A 464 -21.47 17.97 9.17
N LYS A 465 -22.64 18.62 9.00
CA LYS A 465 -23.11 19.09 7.68
C LYS A 465 -22.15 20.13 7.05
N VAL A 466 -21.45 20.94 7.84
CA VAL A 466 -20.53 21.98 7.36
C VAL A 466 -19.11 21.42 7.27
N HIS A 467 -18.64 20.75 8.31
CA HIS A 467 -17.22 20.39 8.49
C HIS A 467 -16.90 18.92 8.10
N GLY A 468 -17.92 18.07 7.87
CA GLY A 468 -17.69 16.62 7.75
C GLY A 468 -17.39 15.98 9.11
N ILE A 469 -16.81 14.81 9.09
CA ILE A 469 -16.45 14.05 10.30
C ILE A 469 -14.93 13.95 10.54
N THR A 470 -14.12 14.36 9.59
CA THR A 470 -12.64 14.40 9.69
C THR A 470 -12.09 15.64 9.01
N ALA A 471 -10.95 16.13 9.46
CA ALA A 471 -10.25 17.25 8.84
C ALA A 471 -9.42 16.83 7.61
N SER A 472 -9.18 15.54 7.42
CA SER A 472 -8.53 14.98 6.23
C SER A 472 -9.18 13.66 5.83
N VAL A 473 -9.53 13.52 4.56
CA VAL A 473 -10.04 12.24 4.04
C VAL A 473 -8.92 11.23 3.81
N THR A 474 -7.65 11.65 3.84
CA THR A 474 -6.51 10.72 3.77
C THR A 474 -6.21 10.05 5.11
N ASP A 475 -7.00 10.34 6.15
CA ASP A 475 -7.07 9.59 7.39
C ASP A 475 -7.79 8.23 7.19
N ASP A 476 -7.59 7.29 8.09
CA ASP A 476 -8.26 5.98 8.08
C ASP A 476 -9.63 6.01 8.78
N VAL A 477 -10.37 7.09 8.56
CA VAL A 477 -11.74 7.29 9.08
C VAL A 477 -12.74 7.14 7.94
N LEU A 478 -13.73 6.30 8.14
CA LEU A 478 -14.83 6.13 7.19
C LEU A 478 -16.18 6.45 7.82
N PHE A 479 -16.43 5.97 9.04
CA PHE A 479 -17.71 6.06 9.72
C PHE A 479 -17.66 6.98 10.95
N ASN A 480 -18.76 7.67 11.22
CA ASN A 480 -18.95 8.43 12.45
C ASN A 480 -19.40 7.51 13.57
N ILE A 481 -18.45 6.98 14.33
CA ILE A 481 -18.74 6.04 15.44
C ILE A 481 -19.56 6.67 16.59
N PHE A 482 -19.72 7.99 16.61
CA PHE A 482 -20.56 8.68 17.58
C PHE A 482 -22.05 8.74 17.16
N ALA A 483 -22.40 8.25 15.97
CA ALA A 483 -23.78 8.21 15.49
C ALA A 483 -24.67 7.26 16.32
N ARG A 484 -25.95 7.55 16.38
CA ARG A 484 -27.00 6.77 17.00
C ARG A 484 -28.15 6.53 16.01
N GLU A 485 -28.96 5.57 16.29
CA GLU A 485 -30.19 5.32 15.53
C GLU A 485 -31.03 6.61 15.38
N GLY A 486 -31.44 6.89 14.14
CA GLY A 486 -32.21 8.10 13.80
C GLY A 486 -31.37 9.38 13.66
N ASP A 487 -30.04 9.36 13.89
CA ASP A 487 -29.20 10.55 13.74
C ASP A 487 -29.06 10.93 12.26
N ARG A 488 -28.98 9.94 11.37
CA ARG A 488 -28.91 10.17 9.92
C ARG A 488 -30.15 10.92 9.41
N GLU A 489 -31.33 10.53 9.84
CA GLU A 489 -32.59 11.18 9.49
C GLU A 489 -32.67 12.61 10.05
N ARG A 490 -31.97 12.89 11.14
CA ARG A 490 -31.80 14.24 11.70
C ARG A 490 -30.72 15.07 10.97
N GLY A 491 -30.07 14.46 9.98
CA GLY A 491 -29.09 15.13 9.13
C GLY A 491 -27.65 15.04 9.64
N LEU A 492 -27.35 14.13 10.58
CA LEU A 492 -25.97 13.85 10.98
C LEU A 492 -25.22 13.16 9.82
N VAL A 493 -23.99 13.59 9.54
CA VAL A 493 -23.11 12.91 8.60
C VAL A 493 -22.55 11.66 9.28
N THR A 494 -22.89 10.50 8.73
CA THR A 494 -22.53 9.19 9.29
C THR A 494 -21.36 8.51 8.57
N ILE A 495 -21.07 8.95 7.34
CA ILE A 495 -19.97 8.46 6.50
C ILE A 495 -19.24 9.67 5.93
N VAL A 496 -17.93 9.58 5.76
CA VAL A 496 -17.12 10.62 5.08
C VAL A 496 -17.73 10.95 3.72
N ASP A 497 -18.10 12.21 3.53
CA ASP A 497 -18.83 12.68 2.35
C ASP A 497 -18.12 13.79 1.55
N ARG A 498 -17.01 14.34 2.06
CA ARG A 498 -16.25 15.44 1.47
C ARG A 498 -14.80 15.45 1.93
N ILE A 499 -13.93 16.12 1.18
CA ILE A 499 -12.56 16.44 1.59
C ILE A 499 -12.56 17.44 2.75
N GLY A 500 -11.58 17.28 3.64
CA GLY A 500 -11.44 18.12 4.84
C GLY A 500 -10.69 19.45 4.59
N PRO A 501 -10.65 20.33 5.60
CA PRO A 501 -9.92 21.59 5.53
C PRO A 501 -8.41 21.39 5.35
N TYR A 502 -7.80 20.35 5.97
CA TYR A 502 -6.40 20.01 5.73
C TYR A 502 -6.14 19.62 4.27
N ASP A 503 -7.01 18.82 3.68
CA ASP A 503 -6.87 18.38 2.29
C ASP A 503 -6.85 19.57 1.32
N ARG A 504 -7.73 20.55 1.55
CA ARG A 504 -7.78 21.81 0.79
C ARG A 504 -6.49 22.62 0.93
N LEU A 505 -5.97 22.73 2.15
CA LEU A 505 -4.68 23.38 2.41
C LEU A 505 -3.54 22.63 1.69
N ALA A 506 -3.51 21.31 1.76
CA ALA A 506 -2.48 20.49 1.12
C ALA A 506 -2.50 20.64 -0.42
N ILE A 507 -3.68 20.63 -1.04
CA ILE A 507 -3.83 20.90 -2.47
C ILE A 507 -3.42 22.34 -2.82
N LYS A 508 -3.84 23.31 -2.02
CA LYS A 508 -3.43 24.71 -2.19
C LYS A 508 -1.92 24.85 -2.14
N TRP A 509 -1.25 24.25 -1.17
CA TRP A 509 0.20 24.27 -1.06
C TRP A 509 0.86 23.56 -2.22
N LEU A 510 0.37 22.37 -2.60
CA LEU A 510 1.01 21.49 -3.60
C LEU A 510 0.85 22.00 -5.03
N TYR A 511 -0.26 22.69 -5.37
CA TYR A 511 -0.62 23.06 -6.74
C TYR A 511 -0.70 24.55 -7.03
N SER A 512 -0.56 25.45 -6.04
CA SER A 512 -0.48 26.89 -6.32
C SER A 512 0.70 27.21 -7.23
N SER A 513 0.50 28.07 -8.19
CA SER A 513 1.53 28.63 -9.05
C SER A 513 1.81 30.08 -8.67
N PHE A 514 3.06 30.51 -8.82
CA PHE A 514 3.50 31.86 -8.48
C PHE A 514 4.12 32.50 -9.72
N PRO A 515 4.07 33.86 -9.82
CA PRO A 515 4.72 34.57 -10.90
C PRO A 515 6.24 34.27 -10.99
N GLU A 516 6.77 34.36 -12.20
CA GLU A 516 8.20 34.19 -12.42
C GLU A 516 9.04 35.19 -11.56
N GLY A 517 10.12 34.71 -10.98
CA GLY A 517 10.95 35.50 -10.06
C GLY A 517 10.49 35.52 -8.61
N THR A 518 9.35 34.90 -8.27
CA THR A 518 8.89 34.77 -6.89
C THR A 518 9.80 33.80 -6.12
N ASP A 519 10.16 34.16 -4.89
CA ASP A 519 10.75 33.21 -3.92
C ASP A 519 9.64 32.21 -3.51
N GLU A 520 9.61 31.06 -4.20
CA GLU A 520 8.57 30.06 -4.01
C GLU A 520 8.53 29.54 -2.57
N LYS A 521 9.67 29.36 -1.91
CA LYS A 521 9.73 28.89 -0.53
C LYS A 521 9.04 29.84 0.43
N LYS A 522 9.34 31.14 0.28
CA LYS A 522 8.71 32.20 1.09
C LYS A 522 7.21 32.30 0.80
N ALA A 523 6.83 32.20 -0.46
CA ALA A 523 5.41 32.25 -0.86
C ALA A 523 4.64 31.05 -0.27
N LEU A 524 5.18 29.83 -0.34
CA LEU A 524 4.58 28.62 0.23
C LEU A 524 4.48 28.68 1.77
N THR A 525 5.48 29.23 2.45
CA THR A 525 5.39 29.51 3.90
C THR A 525 4.23 30.43 4.22
N SER A 526 4.02 31.46 3.39
CA SER A 526 2.88 32.38 3.55
C SER A 526 1.53 31.72 3.27
N VAL A 527 1.48 30.66 2.46
CA VAL A 527 0.26 29.85 2.24
C VAL A 527 -0.13 29.11 3.50
N ILE A 528 0.82 28.57 4.27
CA ILE A 528 0.56 27.77 5.50
C ILE A 528 0.27 28.68 6.70
N ALA A 529 0.96 29.82 6.82
CA ALA A 529 0.97 30.64 8.02
C ALA A 529 -0.40 30.99 8.64
N PRO A 530 -1.50 31.18 7.88
CA PRO A 530 -2.82 31.46 8.46
C PRO A 530 -3.52 30.24 9.09
N TYR A 531 -3.02 29.03 8.84
CA TYR A 531 -3.71 27.76 9.15
C TYR A 531 -3.06 27.09 10.37
N THR A 532 -3.52 27.50 11.57
CA THR A 532 -2.91 27.08 12.87
C THR A 532 -3.80 26.16 13.71
N GLY A 533 -5.06 25.93 13.31
CA GLY A 533 -6.02 25.10 14.03
C GLY A 533 -5.69 23.60 13.99
N ALA A 534 -6.33 22.83 14.87
CA ALA A 534 -6.20 21.38 14.91
C ALA A 534 -6.61 20.73 13.57
N GLU A 535 -7.55 21.33 12.87
CA GLU A 535 -8.08 20.90 11.58
C GLU A 535 -7.08 21.06 10.41
N TYR A 536 -5.93 21.71 10.64
CA TYR A 536 -4.86 21.86 9.65
C TYR A 536 -3.58 21.13 10.05
N ARG A 537 -3.64 20.37 11.15
CA ARG A 537 -2.46 19.64 11.65
C ARG A 537 -2.11 18.49 10.73
N TYR A 538 -0.82 18.35 10.47
CA TYR A 538 -0.20 17.16 9.91
C TYR A 538 0.84 16.61 10.90
N VAL A 539 0.81 15.32 11.11
CA VAL A 539 1.83 14.61 11.91
C VAL A 539 2.42 13.51 11.02
N PRO A 540 3.73 13.61 10.69
CA PRO A 540 4.35 12.58 9.89
C PRO A 540 4.44 11.26 10.66
N VAL A 541 3.98 10.18 10.04
CA VAL A 541 4.11 8.84 10.57
C VAL A 541 5.27 8.14 9.88
N SER A 542 6.30 7.76 10.64
CA SER A 542 7.46 7.02 10.14
C SER A 542 7.25 5.52 10.39
N GLY A 543 6.97 4.78 9.34
CA GLY A 543 6.70 3.35 9.43
C GLY A 543 5.40 3.06 10.20
N LYS A 544 5.35 1.95 10.95
CA LYS A 544 4.22 1.59 11.84
C LYS A 544 4.41 2.11 13.28
N THR A 545 5.26 3.10 13.48
CA THR A 545 5.57 3.63 14.81
C THR A 545 4.71 4.84 15.12
N TYR A 546 3.61 4.61 15.78
CA TYR A 546 2.66 5.65 16.21
C TYR A 546 3.10 6.22 17.57
N MET A 547 3.97 7.24 17.55
CA MET A 547 4.48 7.90 18.77
C MET A 547 3.59 9.07 19.19
N ASP A 548 3.18 9.90 18.24
CA ASP A 548 2.29 11.03 18.53
C ASP A 548 0.84 10.54 18.61
N VAL A 549 0.26 10.70 19.80
CA VAL A 549 -1.10 10.22 20.09
C VAL A 549 -2.21 10.97 19.31
N ARG A 550 -1.83 12.00 18.57
CA ARG A 550 -2.74 12.76 17.70
C ARG A 550 -2.77 12.25 16.27
N ALA A 551 -2.03 11.17 15.95
CA ALA A 551 -1.97 10.60 14.62
C ALA A 551 -2.01 9.07 14.69
N LEU A 552 -3.16 8.56 15.11
CA LEU A 552 -3.40 7.13 15.29
C LEU A 552 -4.38 6.62 14.24
N PRO A 553 -4.13 5.45 13.63
CA PRO A 553 -5.10 4.85 12.73
C PRO A 553 -6.32 4.36 13.51
N GLY A 554 -7.50 4.52 12.92
CA GLY A 554 -8.74 3.99 13.45
C GLY A 554 -9.27 4.69 14.70
N ASP A 555 -8.80 5.88 15.05
CA ASP A 555 -9.42 6.73 16.06
C ASP A 555 -10.41 7.73 15.44
N LEU A 556 -11.25 8.35 16.26
CA LEU A 556 -12.12 9.44 15.85
C LEU A 556 -12.45 10.30 17.07
N GLY A 557 -12.30 11.61 16.91
CA GLY A 557 -12.51 12.59 17.98
C GLY A 557 -11.26 12.80 18.85
N ASN A 558 -11.18 13.97 19.48
CA ASN A 558 -10.05 14.36 20.30
C ASN A 558 -10.10 13.85 21.76
N ASP A 559 -10.97 12.89 22.03
CA ASP A 559 -11.11 12.19 23.30
C ASP A 559 -10.92 10.68 23.07
N PRO A 560 -9.73 10.13 23.38
CA PRO A 560 -9.43 8.73 23.11
C PRO A 560 -10.25 7.75 23.93
N GLU A 561 -10.70 8.14 25.13
CA GLU A 561 -11.58 7.31 25.96
C GLU A 561 -12.99 7.26 25.40
N ALA A 562 -13.54 8.41 25.01
CA ALA A 562 -14.84 8.46 24.37
C ALA A 562 -14.85 7.66 23.05
N CYS A 563 -13.77 7.71 22.27
CA CYS A 563 -13.61 6.90 21.08
C CYS A 563 -13.65 5.40 21.39
N PHE A 564 -12.90 4.96 22.39
CA PHE A 564 -12.89 3.57 22.84
C PHE A 564 -14.27 3.12 23.32
N ASP A 565 -14.91 3.90 24.20
CA ASP A 565 -16.21 3.58 24.76
C ASP A 565 -17.29 3.47 23.69
N GLU A 566 -17.25 4.32 22.65
CA GLU A 566 -18.18 4.26 21.53
C GLU A 566 -17.95 3.03 20.64
N ARG A 567 -16.70 2.69 20.36
CA ARG A 567 -16.41 1.45 19.61
C ARG A 567 -16.87 0.22 20.37
N VAL A 568 -16.59 0.14 21.69
CA VAL A 568 -17.07 -0.96 22.54
C VAL A 568 -18.60 -1.03 22.54
N ARG A 569 -19.28 0.11 22.61
CA ARG A 569 -20.73 0.18 22.54
C ARG A 569 -21.29 -0.36 21.22
N HIS A 570 -20.73 0.06 20.08
CA HIS A 570 -21.12 -0.45 18.76
C HIS A 570 -20.92 -1.97 18.66
N LEU A 571 -19.75 -2.46 19.03
CA LEU A 571 -19.43 -3.88 18.94
C LEU A 571 -20.34 -4.74 19.84
N ARG A 572 -20.68 -4.25 21.05
CA ARG A 572 -21.66 -4.91 21.93
C ARG A 572 -23.05 -4.94 21.30
N ALA A 573 -23.53 -3.82 20.76
CA ALA A 573 -24.82 -3.75 20.10
C ALA A 573 -24.88 -4.68 18.87
N VAL A 574 -23.79 -4.78 18.10
CA VAL A 574 -23.69 -5.73 17.01
C VAL A 574 -23.75 -7.16 17.52
N MET A 575 -23.00 -7.53 18.55
CA MET A 575 -23.03 -8.88 19.13
C MET A 575 -24.42 -9.26 19.66
N GLU A 576 -25.12 -8.32 20.26
CA GLU A 576 -26.47 -8.54 20.82
C GLU A 576 -27.54 -8.77 19.75
N ASN A 577 -27.35 -8.16 18.57
CA ASN A 577 -28.39 -8.10 17.55
C ASN A 577 -28.04 -8.79 16.22
N ALA A 578 -26.78 -9.13 15.98
CA ALA A 578 -26.32 -9.65 14.70
C ALA A 578 -27.14 -10.84 14.20
N TYR A 579 -27.43 -11.79 15.08
CA TYR A 579 -28.23 -12.96 14.70
C TYR A 579 -29.63 -12.58 14.20
N SER A 580 -30.30 -11.62 14.88
CA SER A 580 -31.63 -11.16 14.49
C SER A 580 -31.61 -10.28 13.22
N TRP A 581 -30.51 -9.61 12.96
CA TRP A 581 -30.36 -8.74 11.78
C TRP A 581 -30.02 -9.53 10.50
N ILE A 582 -29.17 -10.54 10.62
CA ILE A 582 -28.70 -11.31 9.45
C ILE A 582 -29.76 -12.30 8.97
N GLY A 583 -30.62 -12.84 9.89
CA GLY A 583 -31.69 -13.79 9.56
C GLY A 583 -31.19 -15.18 9.15
N ASP A 584 -32.10 -16.09 8.85
CA ASP A 584 -31.79 -17.45 8.39
C ASP A 584 -31.54 -17.53 6.87
N GLU A 585 -32.02 -16.54 6.12
CA GLU A 585 -31.90 -16.47 4.66
C GLU A 585 -30.44 -16.29 4.19
N ASP A 586 -29.57 -15.77 5.06
CA ASP A 586 -28.13 -15.60 4.78
C ASP A 586 -27.30 -16.89 5.04
N LEU A 587 -27.95 -18.04 5.24
CA LEU A 587 -27.25 -19.33 5.48
C LEU A 587 -26.35 -19.78 4.32
N GLU A 588 -26.67 -19.41 3.09
CA GLU A 588 -25.81 -19.67 1.93
C GLU A 588 -24.53 -18.80 1.92
N MET A 589 -24.52 -17.71 2.69
CA MET A 589 -23.39 -16.81 2.86
C MET A 589 -22.58 -17.17 4.12
N SER A 590 -22.31 -18.44 4.29
CA SER A 590 -21.69 -19.03 5.48
C SER A 590 -20.38 -18.36 5.92
N SER A 591 -19.60 -17.78 5.00
CA SER A 591 -18.35 -17.09 5.31
C SER A 591 -18.57 -15.85 6.17
N PHE A 592 -19.60 -15.03 5.90
CA PHE A 592 -19.85 -13.82 6.67
C PHE A 592 -20.16 -14.15 8.14
N ARG A 593 -21.09 -15.08 8.39
CA ARG A 593 -21.43 -15.51 9.76
C ARG A 593 -20.28 -16.18 10.49
N ILE A 594 -19.52 -17.03 9.80
CA ILE A 594 -18.41 -17.77 10.40
C ILE A 594 -17.29 -16.82 10.84
N LEU A 595 -16.95 -15.82 10.03
CA LEU A 595 -15.84 -14.91 10.27
C LEU A 595 -16.23 -13.71 11.18
N LEU A 596 -17.52 -13.39 11.31
CA LEU A 596 -17.96 -12.22 12.06
C LEU A 596 -17.50 -12.22 13.53
N PRO A 597 -17.60 -13.33 14.30
CA PRO A 597 -17.11 -13.37 15.68
C PRO A 597 -15.61 -13.07 15.81
N GLU A 598 -14.79 -13.65 14.93
CA GLU A 598 -13.35 -13.39 14.89
C GLU A 598 -13.06 -11.94 14.58
N ARG A 599 -13.71 -11.38 13.55
CA ARG A 599 -13.58 -9.97 13.17
C ARG A 599 -14.00 -9.02 14.29
N ILE A 600 -15.07 -9.32 15.03
CA ILE A 600 -15.48 -8.54 16.21
C ILE A 600 -14.40 -8.60 17.30
N ALA A 601 -13.84 -9.77 17.59
CA ALA A 601 -12.75 -9.90 18.57
C ALA A 601 -11.54 -9.05 18.19
N LEU A 602 -11.18 -9.05 16.91
CA LEU A 602 -10.10 -8.23 16.37
C LEU A 602 -10.42 -6.72 16.46
N GLN A 603 -11.69 -6.32 16.33
CA GLN A 603 -12.08 -4.91 16.48
C GLN A 603 -12.03 -4.45 17.94
N PHE A 604 -12.39 -5.28 18.92
CA PHE A 604 -12.15 -4.97 20.34
C PHE A 604 -10.66 -4.80 20.62
N PHE A 605 -9.83 -5.67 20.06
CA PHE A 605 -8.39 -5.54 20.16
C PHE A 605 -7.87 -4.25 19.50
N ALA A 606 -8.33 -3.92 18.29
CA ALA A 606 -7.95 -2.68 17.62
C ALA A 606 -8.34 -1.44 18.44
N ALA A 607 -9.55 -1.41 19.02
CA ALA A 607 -10.00 -0.32 19.87
C ALA A 607 -9.13 -0.16 21.13
N SER A 608 -8.88 -1.27 21.84
CA SER A 608 -8.05 -1.25 23.04
C SER A 608 -6.58 -0.90 22.73
N ARG A 609 -6.02 -1.39 21.63
CA ARG A 609 -4.69 -1.05 21.17
C ARG A 609 -4.56 0.43 20.86
N THR A 610 -5.53 1.02 20.16
CA THR A 610 -5.54 2.46 19.85
C THR A 610 -5.55 3.28 21.14
N LEU A 611 -6.35 2.90 22.13
CA LEU A 611 -6.33 3.54 23.45
C LEU A 611 -4.98 3.37 24.15
N CYS A 612 -4.37 2.18 24.11
CA CYS A 612 -3.06 1.87 24.70
C CYS A 612 -1.92 2.68 24.09
N TYR A 613 -2.05 3.24 22.88
CA TYR A 613 -1.01 4.13 22.33
C TYR A 613 -0.77 5.37 23.20
N ASN A 614 -1.70 5.75 24.07
CA ASN A 614 -1.48 6.81 25.07
C ASN A 614 -0.45 6.42 26.15
N ILE A 615 -0.22 5.13 26.39
CA ILE A 615 0.82 4.64 27.31
C ILE A 615 2.16 4.78 26.61
N GLY A 616 3.08 5.58 27.17
CA GLY A 616 4.33 5.96 26.52
C GLY A 616 4.13 6.86 25.28
N GLY A 617 2.94 7.41 25.09
CA GLY A 617 2.63 8.32 24.00
C GLY A 617 3.19 9.72 24.22
N VAL A 618 3.39 10.45 23.13
CA VAL A 618 3.92 11.82 23.16
C VAL A 618 3.11 12.74 22.27
N TYR A 619 3.26 14.04 22.48
CA TYR A 619 2.85 15.13 21.60
C TYR A 619 4.12 15.74 21.01
N ASN A 620 4.30 15.67 19.71
CA ASN A 620 5.48 16.18 19.02
C ASN A 620 5.10 17.39 18.15
N ASP A 621 5.45 18.58 18.56
CA ASP A 621 5.15 19.82 17.86
C ASP A 621 6.40 20.74 17.76
N ASP A 622 6.21 21.96 17.25
CA ASP A 622 7.30 22.91 17.04
C ASP A 622 8.01 23.34 18.33
N SER A 623 7.32 23.24 19.48
CA SER A 623 7.88 23.54 20.78
C SER A 623 8.71 22.40 21.37
N GLY A 624 8.70 21.23 20.77
CA GLY A 624 9.40 20.01 21.18
C GLY A 624 8.45 18.88 21.51
N MET A 625 9.01 17.85 22.12
CA MET A 625 8.31 16.63 22.49
C MET A 625 7.83 16.70 23.95
N ARG A 626 6.55 16.43 24.19
CA ARG A 626 5.94 16.34 25.52
C ARG A 626 5.27 14.98 25.69
N ALA A 627 5.44 14.35 26.85
CA ALA A 627 4.78 13.09 27.13
C ALA A 627 3.29 13.27 27.46
N VAL A 628 2.51 12.23 27.21
CA VAL A 628 1.17 12.09 27.80
C VAL A 628 1.30 12.07 29.33
N PRO A 629 0.42 12.77 30.09
CA PRO A 629 0.51 12.84 31.55
C PRO A 629 0.50 11.44 32.20
N LYS A 630 1.37 11.20 33.18
CA LYS A 630 1.55 9.92 33.85
C LYS A 630 0.24 9.37 34.42
N ASP A 631 -0.54 10.21 35.11
CA ASP A 631 -1.79 9.77 35.73
C ASP A 631 -2.81 9.31 34.67
N PHE A 632 -2.83 9.95 33.50
CA PHE A 632 -3.66 9.52 32.39
C PHE A 632 -3.18 8.17 31.84
N GLN A 633 -1.86 7.97 31.67
CA GLN A 633 -1.31 6.68 31.24
C GLN A 633 -1.70 5.54 32.19
N LYS A 634 -1.59 5.79 33.53
CA LYS A 634 -2.02 4.81 34.56
C LYS A 634 -3.52 4.58 34.53
N HIS A 635 -4.30 5.61 34.26
CA HIS A 635 -5.75 5.49 34.13
C HIS A 635 -6.11 4.58 32.93
N ILE A 636 -5.50 4.81 31.77
CA ILE A 636 -5.69 3.98 30.57
C ILE A 636 -5.32 2.51 30.83
N LEU A 637 -4.17 2.28 31.48
CA LEU A 637 -3.75 0.92 31.83
C LEU A 637 -4.83 0.18 32.64
N ARG A 638 -5.41 0.83 33.66
CA ARG A 638 -6.49 0.26 34.46
C ARG A 638 -7.78 0.07 33.65
N LYS A 639 -8.18 1.07 32.88
CA LYS A 639 -9.41 1.03 32.07
C LYS A 639 -9.41 -0.15 31.09
N VAL A 640 -8.28 -0.36 30.39
CA VAL A 640 -8.16 -1.48 29.45
C VAL A 640 -8.12 -2.82 30.20
N ASN A 641 -7.37 -2.90 31.34
CA ASN A 641 -7.40 -4.08 32.18
C ASN A 641 -8.84 -4.41 32.66
N ASP A 642 -9.55 -3.43 33.20
CA ASP A 642 -10.92 -3.62 33.70
C ASP A 642 -11.87 -4.06 32.58
N PHE A 643 -11.73 -3.48 31.38
CA PHE A 643 -12.47 -3.90 30.22
C PHE A 643 -12.32 -5.40 29.95
N TYR A 644 -11.10 -5.90 29.85
CA TYR A 644 -10.84 -7.31 29.54
C TYR A 644 -11.21 -8.26 30.68
N THR A 645 -11.05 -7.84 31.93
CA THR A 645 -11.32 -8.70 33.10
C THR A 645 -12.80 -8.75 33.50
N THR A 646 -13.58 -7.73 33.12
CA THR A 646 -15.03 -7.68 33.38
C THR A 646 -15.90 -7.97 32.17
N PHE A 647 -15.32 -8.12 30.99
CA PHE A 647 -16.06 -8.40 29.78
C PHE A 647 -16.75 -9.77 29.86
N SER A 648 -18.03 -9.78 29.54
CA SER A 648 -18.81 -10.99 29.36
C SER A 648 -19.57 -10.94 28.04
N LEU A 649 -19.66 -12.09 27.36
CA LEU A 649 -20.42 -12.22 26.14
C LEU A 649 -21.93 -12.01 26.47
N PRO A 650 -22.65 -11.19 25.67
CA PRO A 650 -24.10 -11.13 25.78
C PRO A 650 -24.72 -12.53 25.53
N PRO A 651 -25.79 -12.91 26.27
CA PRO A 651 -26.45 -14.21 26.06
C PRO A 651 -26.86 -14.46 24.60
N SER A 652 -27.34 -13.41 23.90
CA SER A 652 -27.76 -13.47 22.50
C SER A 652 -26.59 -13.69 21.52
N ALA A 653 -25.36 -13.39 21.93
CA ALA A 653 -24.16 -13.69 21.10
C ALA A 653 -23.88 -15.18 21.01
N THR A 654 -24.32 -16.00 22.00
CA THR A 654 -24.18 -17.46 21.95
C THR A 654 -24.84 -18.06 20.73
N ASP A 655 -25.97 -17.52 20.30
CA ASP A 655 -26.69 -18.00 19.11
C ASP A 655 -25.91 -17.72 17.82
N LEU A 656 -25.25 -16.55 17.71
CA LEU A 656 -24.38 -16.22 16.62
C LEU A 656 -23.16 -17.16 16.56
N PHE A 657 -22.58 -17.49 17.71
CA PHE A 657 -21.40 -18.33 17.83
C PHE A 657 -21.69 -19.83 17.69
N HIS A 658 -22.91 -20.29 17.98
CA HIS A 658 -23.30 -21.70 17.85
C HIS A 658 -23.16 -22.22 16.42
N PHE A 659 -23.46 -21.39 15.43
CA PHE A 659 -23.36 -21.77 14.03
C PHE A 659 -21.89 -21.86 13.53
N SER A 660 -20.97 -21.21 14.19
CA SER A 660 -19.57 -21.12 13.72
C SER A 660 -18.63 -22.07 14.45
N GLY A 661 -19.05 -22.71 15.56
CA GLY A 661 -18.11 -23.38 16.48
C GLY A 661 -17.12 -22.41 17.13
N ALA A 662 -17.35 -21.11 17.01
CA ALA A 662 -16.36 -20.06 17.23
C ALA A 662 -16.41 -19.44 18.65
N VAL A 663 -17.22 -19.94 19.57
CA VAL A 663 -17.20 -19.45 20.97
C VAL A 663 -15.81 -19.61 21.57
N SER A 664 -15.21 -20.78 21.39
CA SER A 664 -13.83 -21.02 21.84
C SER A 664 -12.80 -20.18 21.10
N SER A 665 -13.02 -19.88 19.81
CA SER A 665 -12.15 -19.05 19.01
C SER A 665 -12.24 -17.57 19.43
N PHE A 666 -13.45 -17.05 19.69
CA PHE A 666 -13.62 -15.68 20.16
C PHE A 666 -12.95 -15.46 21.51
N ASP A 667 -13.25 -16.32 22.50
CA ASP A 667 -12.64 -16.23 23.83
C ASP A 667 -11.13 -16.36 23.78
N GLY A 668 -10.62 -17.32 22.99
CA GLY A 668 -9.17 -17.49 22.80
C GLY A 668 -8.50 -16.26 22.21
N LEU A 669 -9.07 -15.68 21.13
CA LEU A 669 -8.56 -14.47 20.51
C LEU A 669 -8.70 -13.25 21.42
N PHE A 670 -9.84 -13.08 22.07
CA PHE A 670 -10.08 -11.95 22.95
C PHE A 670 -9.10 -11.92 24.11
N ARG A 671 -8.83 -13.07 24.76
CA ARG A 671 -7.88 -13.19 25.86
C ARG A 671 -6.42 -13.10 25.40
N THR A 672 -6.09 -13.71 24.26
CA THR A 672 -4.76 -13.59 23.64
C THR A 672 -4.45 -12.14 23.31
N ASN A 673 -5.44 -11.39 22.81
CA ASN A 673 -5.29 -9.98 22.48
C ASN A 673 -5.11 -9.08 23.71
N TYR A 674 -5.70 -9.46 24.86
CA TYR A 674 -5.51 -8.74 26.11
C TYR A 674 -4.02 -8.63 26.51
N ALA A 675 -3.31 -9.74 26.41
CA ALA A 675 -1.89 -9.78 26.77
C ALA A 675 -0.93 -9.57 25.61
N ASN A 676 -1.46 -9.32 24.40
CA ASN A 676 -0.66 -9.19 23.19
C ASN A 676 0.39 -8.07 23.30
N GLN A 677 1.54 -8.32 22.69
CA GLN A 677 2.70 -7.42 22.67
C GLN A 677 2.42 -6.00 22.17
N SER A 678 1.45 -5.84 21.24
CA SER A 678 1.07 -4.53 20.73
C SER A 678 0.21 -3.70 21.71
N GLY A 679 -0.41 -4.33 22.71
CA GLY A 679 -1.11 -3.68 23.80
C GLY A 679 -0.13 -3.19 24.87
N PHE A 680 -0.08 -3.89 25.99
CA PHE A 680 0.73 -3.46 27.14
C PHE A 680 2.23 -3.66 26.94
N PHE A 681 2.66 -4.86 26.50
CA PHE A 681 4.09 -5.17 26.40
C PHE A 681 4.77 -4.47 25.24
N GLY A 682 4.06 -4.23 24.14
CA GLY A 682 4.56 -3.42 23.03
C GLY A 682 4.80 -1.95 23.42
N ARG A 683 4.22 -1.48 24.52
CA ARG A 683 4.40 -0.10 25.01
C ARG A 683 5.60 0.07 25.96
N VAL A 684 6.20 -0.99 26.48
CA VAL A 684 7.34 -0.91 27.40
C VAL A 684 8.46 -0.03 26.85
N ARG A 685 8.86 -0.24 25.60
CA ARG A 685 9.90 0.58 24.94
C ARG A 685 9.46 2.02 24.72
N MET A 686 8.19 2.25 24.44
CA MET A 686 7.65 3.60 24.26
C MET A 686 7.60 4.36 25.58
N VAL A 687 7.28 3.69 26.69
CA VAL A 687 7.35 4.27 28.04
C VAL A 687 8.78 4.66 28.37
N ALA A 688 9.76 3.79 28.13
CA ALA A 688 11.18 4.09 28.31
C ALA A 688 11.62 5.28 27.43
N PHE A 689 11.23 5.30 26.16
CA PHE A 689 11.50 6.41 25.26
C PHE A 689 10.89 7.72 25.73
N ALA A 690 9.62 7.73 26.14
CA ALA A 690 8.94 8.93 26.63
C ALA A 690 9.55 9.44 27.93
N ALA A 691 10.03 8.56 28.82
CA ALA A 691 10.74 8.92 30.02
C ALA A 691 12.08 9.63 29.73
N ASP A 692 12.84 9.11 28.75
CA ASP A 692 14.14 9.66 28.34
C ASP A 692 13.99 10.95 27.49
N LYS A 693 13.11 10.98 26.51
CA LYS A 693 13.05 12.06 25.50
C LYS A 693 12.00 13.13 25.78
N ALA A 694 10.95 12.79 26.50
CA ALA A 694 9.81 13.69 26.74
C ALA A 694 9.55 13.95 28.23
N ALA A 695 10.46 13.56 29.11
CA ALA A 695 10.40 13.76 30.56
C ALA A 695 9.04 13.33 31.16
N SER A 696 8.56 12.14 30.82
CA SER A 696 7.19 11.71 31.17
C SER A 696 6.99 11.54 32.69
N GLY A 697 8.02 11.37 33.46
CA GLY A 697 7.90 11.03 34.88
C GLY A 697 7.31 9.65 35.18
N TYR A 698 7.12 8.79 34.13
CA TYR A 698 6.66 7.41 34.25
C TYR A 698 7.74 6.49 33.69
N PRO A 699 8.70 6.07 34.53
CA PRO A 699 9.80 5.21 34.10
C PRO A 699 9.30 3.80 33.78
N ALA A 700 10.04 3.08 32.93
CA ALA A 700 9.70 1.72 32.52
C ALA A 700 9.58 0.75 33.70
N SER A 701 10.44 0.87 34.73
CA SER A 701 10.38 0.10 35.97
C SER A 701 9.04 0.24 36.70
N GLU A 702 8.56 1.48 36.89
CA GLU A 702 7.27 1.75 37.54
C GLU A 702 6.09 1.25 36.69
N TYR A 703 6.16 1.40 35.35
CA TYR A 703 5.16 0.87 34.44
C TYR A 703 5.08 -0.67 34.54
N LEU A 704 6.21 -1.34 34.55
CA LEU A 704 6.28 -2.80 34.67
C LEU A 704 5.78 -3.27 36.05
N ASP A 705 6.03 -2.50 37.10
CA ASP A 705 5.47 -2.78 38.44
C ASP A 705 3.95 -2.67 38.44
N ASP A 706 3.40 -1.57 37.93
CA ASP A 706 1.95 -1.36 37.82
C ASP A 706 1.31 -2.47 36.98
N LEU A 707 1.92 -2.83 35.85
CA LEU A 707 1.45 -3.90 34.97
C LEU A 707 1.50 -5.28 35.65
N THR A 708 2.59 -5.60 36.36
CA THR A 708 2.74 -6.83 37.13
C THR A 708 1.66 -6.92 38.19
N ASP A 709 1.38 -5.84 38.91
CA ASP A 709 0.39 -5.79 39.94
C ASP A 709 -1.03 -6.03 39.43
N LEU A 710 -1.37 -5.47 38.28
CA LEU A 710 -2.66 -5.68 37.65
C LEU A 710 -2.83 -7.12 37.17
N LEU A 711 -1.87 -7.63 36.39
CA LEU A 711 -1.96 -8.94 35.74
C LEU A 711 -1.82 -10.11 36.73
N THR A 712 -1.20 -9.92 37.87
CA THR A 712 -1.06 -10.95 38.93
C THR A 712 -2.04 -10.79 40.09
N ALA A 713 -3.02 -9.87 39.98
CA ALA A 713 -3.89 -9.52 41.07
C ALA A 713 -4.67 -10.72 41.64
N ASN A 714 -5.15 -11.60 40.80
CA ASN A 714 -5.91 -12.78 41.18
C ASN A 714 -5.03 -13.89 41.74
N ILE A 715 -3.84 -14.09 41.17
CA ILE A 715 -2.83 -15.02 41.74
C ILE A 715 -2.48 -14.65 43.20
N ARG A 716 -2.29 -13.35 43.44
CA ARG A 716 -1.98 -12.83 44.81
C ARG A 716 -3.14 -13.00 45.78
N LYS A 717 -4.37 -13.08 45.32
CA LYS A 717 -5.58 -13.32 46.14
C LYS A 717 -5.86 -14.82 46.35
N GLY A 718 -5.04 -15.72 45.84
CA GLY A 718 -5.28 -17.18 45.88
C GLY A 718 -6.39 -17.64 44.96
N GLN A 719 -6.83 -16.77 44.05
CA GLN A 719 -7.84 -17.11 43.02
C GLN A 719 -7.15 -17.64 41.76
N VAL A 720 -6.17 -18.52 41.93
CA VAL A 720 -5.39 -19.09 40.84
C VAL A 720 -6.32 -19.93 39.99
N CYS A 721 -6.35 -19.60 38.72
CA CYS A 721 -6.89 -20.40 37.65
C CYS A 721 -8.41 -20.68 37.68
N LYS A 722 -9.18 -19.67 37.48
CA LYS A 722 -10.22 -19.80 36.45
C LYS A 722 -9.49 -20.06 35.12
N GLU A 723 -10.06 -20.89 34.28
CA GLU A 723 -9.54 -21.24 32.93
C GLU A 723 -9.05 -20.04 32.13
N ASP A 724 -9.37 -18.84 32.56
CA ASP A 724 -9.16 -17.54 31.98
C ASP A 724 -7.82 -16.86 32.31
N GLU A 725 -7.18 -17.22 33.44
CA GLU A 725 -6.02 -16.49 33.98
C GLU A 725 -4.69 -17.10 33.59
N PHE A 726 -4.69 -18.39 33.26
CA PHE A 726 -3.50 -19.11 32.81
C PHE A 726 -2.87 -18.52 31.53
N PRO A 727 -3.63 -18.25 30.43
CA PRO A 727 -3.08 -17.63 29.25
C PRO A 727 -2.48 -16.24 29.51
N VAL A 728 -3.08 -15.45 30.38
CA VAL A 728 -2.61 -14.09 30.68
C VAL A 728 -1.26 -14.12 31.37
N SER A 729 -1.07 -14.99 32.38
CA SER A 729 0.21 -15.10 33.08
C SER A 729 1.34 -15.62 32.18
N LEU A 730 1.03 -16.59 31.30
CA LEU A 730 1.97 -17.10 30.31
C LEU A 730 2.37 -16.01 29.30
N LEU A 731 1.39 -15.30 28.74
CA LEU A 731 1.63 -14.25 27.78
C LEU A 731 2.37 -13.06 28.38
N MET A 732 2.15 -12.78 29.67
CA MET A 732 2.93 -11.80 30.42
C MET A 732 4.40 -12.16 30.46
N ALA A 733 4.74 -13.40 30.83
CA ALA A 733 6.11 -13.88 30.84
C ALA A 733 6.76 -13.78 29.44
N MET A 734 6.05 -14.20 28.37
CA MET A 734 6.52 -14.06 27.00
C MET A 734 6.67 -12.60 26.56
N GLY A 735 5.76 -11.72 26.99
CA GLY A 735 5.82 -10.28 26.71
C GLY A 735 7.04 -9.60 27.34
N LEU A 736 7.39 -9.95 28.57
CA LEU A 736 8.61 -9.47 29.23
C LEU A 736 9.87 -9.99 28.52
N MET A 737 9.92 -11.28 28.19
CA MET A 737 11.04 -11.87 27.43
C MET A 737 11.22 -11.19 26.07
N SER A 738 10.16 -10.81 25.37
CA SER A 738 10.25 -10.13 24.06
C SER A 738 10.89 -8.74 24.11
N ASN A 739 10.90 -8.12 25.28
CA ASN A 739 11.51 -6.82 25.51
C ASN A 739 12.96 -6.92 26.08
N SER A 740 13.41 -8.13 26.45
CA SER A 740 14.75 -8.38 26.99
C SER A 740 15.49 -9.44 26.17
N PRO A 741 16.45 -9.04 25.32
CA PRO A 741 17.30 -10.00 24.58
C PRO A 741 18.02 -10.99 25.49
N MET A 742 18.44 -10.55 26.70
CA MET A 742 19.09 -11.40 27.66
C MET A 742 18.18 -12.52 28.19
N MET A 743 16.92 -12.20 28.52
CA MET A 743 15.96 -13.22 28.96
C MET A 743 15.56 -14.16 27.81
N GLN A 744 15.46 -13.65 26.58
CA GLN A 744 15.22 -14.49 25.41
C GLN A 744 16.33 -15.54 25.25
N HIS A 745 17.57 -15.10 25.34
CA HIS A 745 18.72 -15.99 25.24
C HIS A 745 18.72 -17.04 26.35
N SER A 746 18.54 -16.65 27.61
CA SER A 746 18.47 -17.56 28.77
C SER A 746 17.34 -18.59 28.65
N TYR A 747 16.16 -18.17 28.19
CA TYR A 747 15.03 -19.07 27.96
C TYR A 747 15.32 -20.09 26.86
N GLN A 748 15.90 -19.65 25.74
CA GLN A 748 16.28 -20.51 24.64
C GLN A 748 17.31 -21.55 25.08
N GLU A 749 18.34 -21.16 25.81
CA GLU A 749 19.33 -22.07 26.36
C GLU A 749 18.71 -23.11 27.31
N ALA A 750 17.79 -22.70 28.18
CA ALA A 750 17.11 -23.62 29.09
C ALA A 750 16.21 -24.60 28.35
N PHE A 751 15.48 -24.11 27.33
CA PHE A 751 14.59 -24.92 26.49
C PHE A 751 15.37 -25.95 25.65
N HIS A 752 16.50 -25.58 25.06
CA HIS A 752 17.37 -26.49 24.32
C HIS A 752 17.98 -27.59 25.21
N ARG A 753 18.32 -27.27 26.46
CA ARG A 753 18.83 -28.24 27.42
C ARG A 753 17.79 -29.26 27.87
N SER A 754 16.50 -28.85 27.94
CA SER A 754 15.43 -29.74 28.43
C SER A 754 14.86 -30.68 27.36
N ASN A 755 14.87 -30.28 26.09
CA ASN A 755 14.14 -31.00 25.05
C ASN A 755 14.98 -31.79 24.03
N GLY A 756 16.32 -31.73 24.07
CA GLY A 756 17.23 -32.60 23.27
C GLY A 756 16.86 -32.90 21.79
N LEU A 757 15.83 -32.27 21.24
CA LEU A 757 15.12 -32.68 20.03
C LEU A 757 14.98 -31.62 18.95
N ILE A 758 15.51 -30.40 19.13
CA ILE A 758 15.39 -29.35 18.09
C ILE A 758 16.77 -28.76 17.77
N ASP A 759 17.54 -29.48 16.96
CA ASP A 759 18.80 -29.02 16.36
C ASP A 759 18.61 -28.05 15.17
N SER A 760 17.46 -27.47 14.97
CA SER A 760 17.12 -26.75 13.72
C SER A 760 16.67 -25.29 13.85
N PHE A 761 16.93 -24.61 14.95
CA PHE A 761 16.87 -23.13 14.93
C PHE A 761 18.31 -22.60 14.85
N PRO A 762 18.62 -21.77 13.82
CA PRO A 762 19.93 -21.13 13.74
C PRO A 762 20.20 -20.32 14.99
N GLU A 763 21.39 -20.51 15.59
CA GLU A 763 21.81 -19.91 16.86
C GLU A 763 21.82 -18.37 16.89
N ASP A 764 21.54 -17.67 15.77
CA ASP A 764 21.72 -16.21 15.62
C ASP A 764 20.43 -15.41 15.37
N GLU A 765 19.24 -16.00 15.43
CA GLU A 765 18.02 -15.29 15.07
C GLU A 765 17.05 -15.18 16.26
N ALA A 766 17.41 -14.30 17.20
CA ALA A 766 16.40 -13.66 18.02
C ALA A 766 15.34 -13.06 17.12
N LEU A 767 14.05 -13.35 17.34
CA LEU A 767 12.93 -12.61 16.78
C LEU A 767 13.22 -11.12 16.97
N ALA A 768 13.87 -10.52 15.97
CA ALA A 768 14.22 -9.12 16.04
C ALA A 768 12.90 -8.35 16.19
N PRO A 769 12.75 -7.53 17.23
CA PRO A 769 11.49 -6.87 17.48
C PRO A 769 11.12 -6.03 16.28
N VAL A 770 9.88 -6.12 15.83
CA VAL A 770 9.23 -5.37 14.74
C VAL A 770 9.30 -3.85 14.97
N LEU A 771 9.92 -3.42 16.03
CA LEU A 771 10.18 -2.03 16.43
C LEU A 771 11.61 -1.55 16.06
N SER A 772 12.19 -2.05 14.97
CA SER A 772 13.44 -1.52 14.44
C SER A 772 13.24 -0.09 13.93
N GLY A 773 13.55 0.89 14.74
CA GLY A 773 13.45 2.31 14.40
C GLY A 773 13.36 3.25 15.61
N ILE A 774 13.09 2.72 16.80
CA ILE A 774 13.14 3.52 18.03
C ILE A 774 14.55 3.39 18.60
N PRO A 775 15.34 4.47 18.62
CA PRO A 775 16.63 4.43 19.31
C PRO A 775 16.38 4.30 20.82
N VAL A 776 16.55 3.13 21.36
CA VAL A 776 16.60 2.93 22.81
C VAL A 776 18.01 3.26 23.22
N THR A 777 18.18 4.34 23.97
CA THR A 777 19.47 4.91 24.32
C THR A 777 20.26 4.11 25.37
N SER A 778 19.60 3.15 26.06
CA SER A 778 20.29 2.11 26.84
C SER A 778 19.44 0.85 26.92
N LEU A 779 19.76 -0.14 26.10
CA LEU A 779 19.16 -1.49 26.19
C LEU A 779 19.44 -2.14 27.56
N SER A 780 20.54 -1.78 28.20
CA SER A 780 20.95 -2.29 29.53
C SER A 780 19.96 -1.97 30.65
N ASP A 781 19.39 -0.75 30.65
CA ASP A 781 18.47 -0.34 31.73
C ASP A 781 17.11 -1.03 31.57
N LEU A 782 16.60 -1.15 30.31
CA LEU A 782 15.35 -1.82 30.03
C LEU A 782 15.44 -3.34 30.25
N ASP A 783 16.58 -3.96 29.96
CA ASP A 783 16.84 -5.36 30.28
C ASP A 783 16.79 -5.57 31.80
N GLY A 784 17.41 -4.68 32.60
CA GLY A 784 17.36 -4.70 34.03
C GLY A 784 15.94 -4.54 34.58
N ASP A 785 15.17 -3.63 34.07
CA ASP A 785 13.77 -3.41 34.46
C ASP A 785 12.90 -4.64 34.16
N CYS A 786 13.05 -5.24 32.98
CA CYS A 786 12.35 -6.47 32.61
C CYS A 786 12.78 -7.67 33.47
N TYR A 787 14.06 -7.80 33.78
CA TYR A 787 14.59 -8.81 34.67
C TYR A 787 13.97 -8.69 36.08
N ASN A 788 13.96 -7.48 36.67
CA ASN A 788 13.37 -7.24 37.97
C ASN A 788 11.86 -7.54 38.00
N ALA A 789 11.13 -7.20 36.94
CA ALA A 789 9.71 -7.55 36.79
C ALA A 789 9.52 -9.08 36.77
N MET A 790 10.37 -9.82 36.05
CA MET A 790 10.30 -11.29 35.99
C MET A 790 10.64 -11.92 37.36
N GLU A 791 11.64 -11.41 38.09
CA GLU A 791 11.95 -11.84 39.42
C GLU A 791 10.77 -11.62 40.40
N ARG A 792 10.06 -10.51 40.24
CA ARG A 792 8.86 -10.22 41.02
C ARG A 792 7.74 -11.22 40.72
N ILE A 793 7.51 -11.55 39.41
CA ILE A 793 6.56 -12.58 39.01
C ILE A 793 6.91 -13.92 39.62
N ARG A 794 8.19 -14.33 39.52
CA ARG A 794 8.69 -15.59 40.09
C ARG A 794 8.37 -15.64 41.60
N SER A 795 8.66 -14.57 42.31
CA SER A 795 8.36 -14.49 43.77
C SER A 795 6.87 -14.61 44.09
N ILE A 796 6.00 -14.00 43.26
CA ILE A 796 4.53 -14.10 43.40
C ILE A 796 4.09 -15.55 43.16
N LEU A 797 4.58 -16.21 42.12
CA LEU A 797 4.26 -17.60 41.77
C LEU A 797 4.73 -18.58 42.88
N GLU A 798 5.94 -18.44 43.39
CA GLU A 798 6.43 -19.26 44.51
C GLU A 798 5.56 -19.13 45.76
N LYS A 799 5.14 -17.89 46.07
CA LYS A 799 4.28 -17.66 47.24
C LYS A 799 2.91 -18.28 47.04
N ALA A 800 2.33 -18.14 45.84
CA ALA A 800 1.06 -18.76 45.48
C ALA A 800 1.14 -20.30 45.53
N LEU A 801 2.20 -20.88 44.96
CA LEU A 801 2.43 -22.32 44.96
C LEU A 801 2.52 -22.93 46.39
N ARG A 802 3.19 -22.21 47.32
CA ARG A 802 3.28 -22.65 48.74
C ARG A 802 1.91 -22.60 49.46
N ALA A 803 0.99 -21.79 49.04
CA ALA A 803 -0.33 -21.61 49.63
C ALA A 803 -1.43 -22.45 48.99
N GLU A 804 -1.18 -23.08 47.83
CA GLU A 804 -2.18 -23.78 47.04
C GLU A 804 -2.25 -25.25 47.42
N GLY A 805 -3.47 -25.77 47.53
CA GLY A 805 -3.77 -27.20 47.88
C GLY A 805 -4.40 -28.01 46.76
N ASP A 806 -4.83 -27.36 45.68
CA ASP A 806 -5.48 -28.00 44.53
C ASP A 806 -4.39 -28.51 43.54
N PRO A 807 -4.33 -29.83 43.26
CA PRO A 807 -3.33 -30.40 42.37
C PRO A 807 -3.29 -29.81 40.97
N ASN A 808 -4.44 -29.43 40.39
CA ASN A 808 -4.53 -28.86 39.07
C ASN A 808 -3.90 -27.45 39.04
N LYS A 809 -4.22 -26.63 40.05
CA LYS A 809 -3.64 -25.30 40.21
C LYS A 809 -2.15 -25.36 40.51
N ILE A 810 -1.71 -26.32 41.31
CA ILE A 810 -0.28 -26.56 41.55
C ILE A 810 0.47 -26.82 40.27
N GLY A 811 -0.04 -27.73 39.40
CA GLY A 811 0.61 -28.04 38.14
C GLY A 811 0.77 -26.81 37.22
N ILE A 812 -0.23 -25.90 37.21
CA ILE A 812 -0.18 -24.67 36.44
C ILE A 812 0.82 -23.67 37.02
N LEU A 813 0.83 -23.49 38.32
CA LEU A 813 1.79 -22.60 39.00
C LEU A 813 3.24 -23.08 38.82
N GLU A 814 3.47 -24.40 38.87
CA GLU A 814 4.78 -25.02 38.60
C GLU A 814 5.25 -24.77 37.18
N TYR A 815 4.33 -24.89 36.19
CA TYR A 815 4.65 -24.63 34.80
C TYR A 815 5.02 -23.16 34.58
N LEU A 816 4.23 -22.21 35.09
CA LEU A 816 4.55 -20.79 35.01
C LEU A 816 5.84 -20.42 35.70
N LEU A 817 6.10 -21.03 36.86
CA LEU A 817 7.34 -20.85 37.62
C LEU A 817 8.56 -21.35 36.83
N THR A 818 8.42 -22.49 36.17
CA THR A 818 9.47 -23.04 35.29
C THR A 818 9.82 -22.06 34.15
N ILE A 819 8.81 -21.42 33.51
CA ILE A 819 9.02 -20.42 32.46
C ILE A 819 9.75 -19.20 33.02
N ALA A 820 9.32 -18.70 34.18
CA ALA A 820 9.93 -17.53 34.78
C ALA A 820 11.39 -17.81 35.19
N GLN A 821 11.68 -19.00 35.77
CA GLN A 821 13.02 -19.42 36.14
C GLN A 821 13.92 -19.59 34.91
N ALA A 822 13.41 -20.20 33.84
CA ALA A 822 14.15 -20.35 32.59
C ALA A 822 14.52 -19.00 31.96
N ALA A 823 13.58 -18.04 31.96
CA ALA A 823 13.82 -16.66 31.47
C ALA A 823 14.89 -15.92 32.28
N LEU A 824 14.98 -16.21 33.58
CA LEU A 824 15.99 -15.67 34.47
C LEU A 824 17.34 -16.42 34.44
N GLY A 825 17.47 -17.46 33.60
CA GLY A 825 18.69 -18.27 33.54
C GLY A 825 18.93 -19.17 34.76
N MET A 826 17.88 -19.39 35.57
CA MET A 826 17.95 -20.25 36.75
C MET A 826 17.85 -21.71 36.32
N LYS A 827 18.62 -22.61 37.00
CA LYS A 827 18.64 -24.03 36.72
C LYS A 827 17.52 -24.75 37.47
#